data_f153e0de057204a39d7bbeaaea193bcd
#
_entry.id   f153e0de057204a39d7bbeaaea193bcd
#
_cell.length_a   1.000
_cell.length_b   1.000
_cell.length_c   1.000
_cell.angle_alpha   90.00
_cell.angle_beta   90.00
_cell.angle_gamma   90.00
#
_symmetry.space_group_name_H-M   'P 1'
#
loop_
_entity.id
_entity.type
_entity.pdbx_description
1 polymer ?
#
loop_
_entity_poly.entity_id
_entity_poly.type
_entity_poly.pdbx_seq_one_letter_code
_entity_poly.pdbx_strand_id
1 'polypeptide(L)'
;MKKLLILLLLPLAGCAASGPERYVDPLVGTEVWQGGIAIAGHEEASGYTFPAVTEPFGMTAWTPHTQASKEPGTLHHRVPYWYSHEYITGFIGTHYPSGAVMFDYGAVELMPVSGTLRVRPEERSSSFRHQTERPTPARYEVTLADYGIDVRRAASKSAAAFEFTYPECDSAFVVVDAMPSLFTAGAPASITVSPERREISGKSAQTARAYRETGYFVVRFDRDFADYGTFNQNMDYPEVIENRYLFTEQEGKMVNGLRGVYTHRSPWQGDIRSERIDPVIDFDWDWYRPADDIDVKDYQVTWSGQLLAPESGEYLLGLQADDGARLWLDGELLIDDWGPHGYSMTPVQRAVTLEAGRMYDLRVEYYQQEWSSRVKLSWVRHEEGARRLLLRGNDRLESSTKCGAYVRFETEAGEPLRAWVGTSFISEEQARANLEREIGRNGVDRVAGATSELWNELLSTIELPGADEVQKSVFYTALYHAFLLPRSLSEDGRYRSPFDGEIHPGESFTDYSLWDTFRALHPLLTLLRPELSSRLVTGLLNAYDEGGWMPKWPNPGYTNCMMGTHGDAVIADAYVKGVRGFDTQKAAEAMLKNANVKGNHIAWGRLGIEDYNRLGYVPVDHYRESVARTMEFAYDDWCLARYFEALGDTLRSREYDERSLRYRNVLDPETRLVRARRSDGEWSSPSDYDISVWSGFNEQGVLNYRKNYTLFAPHDIPGVVDFLGGDRAAEAFLDDLFDNGIYYVGDEFSMHAPYIYNFCGMPWKTQRRVYDIVNTYYLPSPSGLPGNDDCGQLSAWYLFSAMGFYPMCPGSPEYQLGVPCLPEVVLHLPNGRDFRIVCENFGPGRCYVRQVTLNGRRLTRPVIRHEDLLAGGELRFTVGDTPATDCYEARL
;
A
#
# COMPACT_ATOMS: atom_id res chain seq x y z
N MET A 1 -5.74 -47.26 38.77
CA MET A 1 -4.75 -46.30 39.21
C MET A 1 -3.66 -46.22 38.15
N LYS A 2 -3.78 -45.31 37.17
CA LYS A 2 -2.73 -45.01 36.21
C LYS A 2 -2.20 -43.58 36.55
N LYS A 3 -0.94 -43.51 36.94
CA LYS A 3 -0.25 -42.25 37.22
C LYS A 3 0.06 -41.57 35.91
N LEU A 4 -0.53 -40.40 35.70
CA LEU A 4 -0.20 -39.47 34.63
C LEU A 4 1.09 -38.76 35.05
N LEU A 5 2.15 -39.01 34.32
CA LEU A 5 3.43 -38.29 34.45
C LEU A 5 3.29 -36.95 33.65
N ILE A 6 3.12 -35.84 34.34
CA ILE A 6 3.17 -34.53 33.76
C ILE A 6 4.66 -34.17 33.65
N LEU A 7 5.19 -34.21 32.43
CA LEU A 7 6.50 -33.57 32.09
C LEU A 7 6.30 -32.05 32.14
N LEU A 8 6.82 -31.42 33.16
CA LEU A 8 7.04 -29.98 33.17
C LEU A 8 8.20 -29.67 32.19
N LEU A 9 7.88 -29.18 31.02
CA LEU A 9 8.81 -28.47 30.18
C LEU A 9 9.06 -27.10 30.83
N LEU A 10 10.22 -26.95 31.46
CA LEU A 10 10.76 -25.64 31.83
C LEU A 10 11.07 -24.87 30.55
N PRO A 11 10.53 -23.67 30.35
CA PRO A 11 10.97 -22.83 29.24
C PRO A 11 12.42 -22.38 29.52
N LEU A 12 13.29 -22.61 28.56
CA LEU A 12 14.59 -21.92 28.48
C LEU A 12 14.30 -20.41 28.52
N ALA A 13 14.89 -19.73 29.49
CA ALA A 13 14.77 -18.30 29.67
C ALA A 13 15.48 -17.58 28.52
N GLY A 14 14.80 -17.41 27.40
CA GLY A 14 15.01 -16.27 26.53
C GLY A 14 14.48 -15.06 27.29
N CYS A 15 15.16 -13.92 27.22
CA CYS A 15 14.67 -12.68 27.76
C CYS A 15 13.24 -12.45 27.29
N ALA A 16 12.27 -12.64 28.17
CA ALA A 16 10.89 -12.33 27.87
C ALA A 16 10.82 -10.83 27.60
N ALA A 17 10.30 -10.44 26.43
CA ALA A 17 10.07 -9.06 26.10
C ALA A 17 9.32 -8.40 27.27
N SER A 18 9.88 -7.34 27.83
CA SER A 18 9.26 -6.58 28.90
C SER A 18 8.56 -5.40 28.25
N GLY A 19 7.27 -5.22 28.50
CA GLY A 19 6.50 -4.12 27.92
C GLY A 19 5.43 -4.57 26.94
N PRO A 20 4.75 -3.62 26.25
CA PRO A 20 3.61 -3.90 25.40
C PRO A 20 3.95 -4.63 24.09
N GLU A 21 5.17 -4.58 23.58
CA GLU A 21 5.61 -5.31 22.39
C GLU A 21 5.29 -6.82 22.46
N ARG A 22 5.33 -7.40 23.65
CA ARG A 22 5.01 -8.84 23.87
C ARG A 22 3.60 -9.24 23.45
N TYR A 23 2.70 -8.29 23.29
CA TYR A 23 1.31 -8.51 22.88
C TYR A 23 1.12 -8.39 21.36
N VAL A 24 2.12 -7.87 20.65
CA VAL A 24 2.04 -7.69 19.20
C VAL A 24 2.20 -9.03 18.50
N ASP A 25 1.25 -9.36 17.63
CA ASP A 25 1.34 -10.48 16.70
C ASP A 25 1.45 -9.96 15.26
N PRO A 26 2.67 -9.89 14.68
CA PRO A 26 2.87 -9.38 13.31
C PRO A 26 2.26 -10.24 12.20
N LEU A 27 1.70 -11.42 12.53
CA LEU A 27 1.02 -12.28 11.57
C LEU A 27 -0.45 -11.91 11.36
N VAL A 28 -1.03 -11.05 12.18
CA VAL A 28 -2.43 -10.60 12.02
C VAL A 28 -2.61 -9.88 10.68
N GLY A 29 -3.60 -10.28 9.89
CA GLY A 29 -3.92 -9.70 8.59
C GLY A 29 -3.14 -10.31 7.41
N THR A 30 -2.38 -11.39 7.63
CA THR A 30 -1.56 -12.06 6.59
C THR A 30 -2.30 -13.20 5.87
N GLU A 31 -3.60 -13.37 6.11
CA GLU A 31 -4.45 -14.41 5.51
C GLU A 31 -5.83 -13.84 5.17
N VAL A 32 -6.56 -14.52 4.31
CA VAL A 32 -7.97 -14.20 4.01
C VAL A 32 -8.78 -14.17 5.30
N TRP A 33 -9.59 -13.14 5.47
CA TRP A 33 -10.44 -12.97 6.63
C TRP A 33 -11.48 -14.11 6.76
N GLN A 34 -11.64 -14.67 7.94
CA GLN A 34 -12.50 -15.83 8.20
C GLN A 34 -13.52 -15.58 9.33
N GLY A 35 -13.93 -14.34 9.54
CA GLY A 35 -14.82 -13.94 10.64
C GLY A 35 -16.28 -14.38 10.54
N GLY A 36 -16.65 -15.25 9.61
CA GLY A 36 -17.95 -15.94 9.57
C GLY A 36 -19.12 -15.10 9.01
N ILE A 37 -18.93 -13.86 8.64
CA ILE A 37 -19.92 -13.04 7.91
C ILE A 37 -19.42 -12.90 6.48
N ALA A 38 -20.07 -13.56 5.52
CA ALA A 38 -19.77 -13.38 4.12
C ALA A 38 -20.10 -11.93 3.73
N ILE A 39 -19.08 -11.17 3.37
CA ILE A 39 -19.24 -9.84 2.81
C ILE A 39 -19.32 -10.03 1.30
N ALA A 40 -20.52 -9.84 0.74
CA ALA A 40 -20.77 -10.09 -0.70
C ALA A 40 -19.83 -9.21 -1.55
N GLY A 41 -19.05 -9.86 -2.41
CA GLY A 41 -18.05 -9.21 -3.27
C GLY A 41 -16.65 -9.03 -2.64
N HIS A 42 -16.44 -9.52 -1.41
CA HIS A 42 -15.17 -9.41 -0.68
C HIS A 42 -14.74 -10.77 -0.09
N GLU A 43 -14.96 -11.85 -0.81
CA GLU A 43 -14.68 -13.22 -0.35
C GLU A 43 -13.18 -13.47 -0.12
N GLU A 44 -12.31 -12.66 -0.75
CA GLU A 44 -10.85 -12.73 -0.62
C GLU A 44 -10.28 -11.55 0.21
N ALA A 45 -11.13 -10.86 0.99
CA ALA A 45 -10.67 -9.76 1.84
C ALA A 45 -9.59 -10.20 2.82
N SER A 46 -8.50 -9.47 2.89
CA SER A 46 -7.34 -9.71 3.77
C SER A 46 -6.74 -8.39 4.20
N GLY A 47 -6.00 -8.41 5.32
CA GLY A 47 -5.23 -7.24 5.75
C GLY A 47 -4.08 -6.88 4.83
N TYR A 48 -3.62 -7.79 3.97
CA TYR A 48 -2.43 -7.63 3.13
C TYR A 48 -1.20 -7.13 3.90
N THR A 49 -1.14 -7.43 5.18
CA THR A 49 0.00 -7.16 6.05
C THR A 49 1.08 -8.24 5.88
N PHE A 50 2.22 -8.03 6.50
CA PHE A 50 3.30 -9.02 6.57
C PHE A 50 4.09 -8.82 7.87
N PRO A 51 4.79 -9.87 8.39
CA PRO A 51 5.57 -9.76 9.63
C PRO A 51 6.81 -8.89 9.43
N ALA A 52 6.61 -7.58 9.44
CA ALA A 52 7.64 -6.57 9.24
C ALA A 52 8.56 -6.48 10.46
N VAL A 53 9.85 -6.66 10.26
CA VAL A 53 10.90 -6.37 11.26
C VAL A 53 11.59 -5.09 10.85
N THR A 54 11.39 -4.02 11.62
CA THR A 54 11.96 -2.69 11.40
C THR A 54 11.75 -1.82 12.64
N GLU A 55 12.42 -0.67 12.72
CA GLU A 55 12.04 0.40 13.65
C GLU A 55 10.70 1.03 13.27
N PRO A 56 9.99 1.68 14.20
CA PRO A 56 8.82 2.48 13.85
C PRO A 56 9.12 3.48 12.73
N PHE A 57 8.28 3.53 11.71
CA PHE A 57 8.46 4.40 10.52
C PHE A 57 9.80 4.17 9.80
N GLY A 58 10.36 2.98 9.90
CA GLY A 58 11.67 2.63 9.34
C GLY A 58 11.71 2.70 7.82
N MET A 59 12.92 2.86 7.26
CA MET A 59 13.11 2.97 5.81
C MET A 59 12.89 1.63 5.12
N THR A 60 13.48 0.55 5.65
CA THR A 60 13.40 -0.80 5.07
C THR A 60 12.79 -1.77 6.07
N ALA A 61 11.73 -2.45 5.67
CA ALA A 61 11.14 -3.53 6.46
C ALA A 61 11.69 -4.88 5.99
N TRP A 62 11.97 -5.78 6.92
CA TRP A 62 12.44 -7.12 6.60
C TRP A 62 11.37 -8.17 6.90
N THR A 63 11.11 -9.05 5.93
CA THR A 63 10.09 -10.10 6.05
C THR A 63 10.55 -11.38 5.34
N PRO A 64 10.06 -12.58 5.69
CA PRO A 64 10.20 -13.72 4.79
C PRO A 64 9.45 -13.45 3.48
N HIS A 65 9.97 -13.96 2.39
CA HIS A 65 9.30 -13.99 1.11
C HIS A 65 8.78 -15.40 0.87
N THR A 66 7.46 -15.55 0.72
CA THR A 66 6.82 -16.87 0.71
C THR A 66 6.12 -17.18 -0.61
N GLN A 67 5.92 -18.47 -0.88
CA GLN A 67 5.15 -18.96 -2.01
C GLN A 67 4.37 -20.22 -1.67
N ALA A 68 3.27 -20.48 -2.39
CA ALA A 68 2.37 -21.60 -2.14
C ALA A 68 2.97 -22.95 -2.56
N SER A 69 3.78 -22.97 -3.63
CA SER A 69 4.38 -24.21 -4.15
C SER A 69 5.75 -23.94 -4.80
N LYS A 70 6.48 -25.01 -5.15
CA LYS A 70 7.76 -24.93 -5.89
C LYS A 70 7.57 -24.83 -7.41
N GLU A 71 6.36 -24.73 -7.90
CA GLU A 71 6.11 -24.59 -9.33
C GLU A 71 6.35 -23.14 -9.80
N PRO A 72 6.99 -22.93 -10.96
CA PRO A 72 7.18 -21.60 -11.52
C PRO A 72 5.83 -20.89 -11.76
N GLY A 73 5.74 -19.62 -11.42
CA GLY A 73 4.56 -18.79 -11.65
C GLY A 73 3.45 -18.92 -10.60
N THR A 74 3.67 -19.65 -9.50
CA THR A 74 2.69 -19.81 -8.42
C THR A 74 2.70 -18.66 -7.38
N LEU A 75 3.27 -17.53 -7.72
CA LEU A 75 3.24 -16.34 -6.89
C LEU A 75 1.86 -15.70 -6.99
N HIS A 76 0.94 -16.16 -6.15
CA HIS A 76 -0.48 -15.77 -6.22
C HIS A 76 -0.85 -14.51 -5.44
N HIS A 77 0.04 -14.00 -4.59
CA HIS A 77 -0.28 -12.85 -3.77
C HIS A 77 0.65 -11.66 -4.05
N ARG A 78 0.08 -10.47 -4.00
CA ARG A 78 0.78 -9.20 -4.27
C ARG A 78 1.61 -8.71 -3.07
N VAL A 79 1.71 -9.52 -2.00
CA VAL A 79 2.45 -9.21 -0.78
C VAL A 79 3.60 -10.19 -0.59
N PRO A 80 4.68 -9.79 0.09
CA PRO A 80 5.85 -10.68 0.25
C PRO A 80 5.57 -11.92 1.13
N TYR A 81 4.62 -11.87 2.04
CA TYR A 81 4.29 -12.97 2.95
C TYR A 81 2.79 -13.27 2.93
N TRP A 82 2.46 -14.57 2.89
CA TRP A 82 1.11 -15.05 3.03
C TRP A 82 1.08 -16.26 3.97
N TYR A 83 0.20 -16.26 4.97
CA TYR A 83 0.23 -17.25 6.06
C TYR A 83 0.04 -18.69 5.59
N SER A 84 -0.87 -18.96 4.64
CA SER A 84 -1.08 -20.31 4.11
C SER A 84 0.00 -20.80 3.12
N HIS A 85 1.00 -19.99 2.83
CA HIS A 85 2.14 -20.43 2.01
C HIS A 85 3.04 -21.38 2.79
N GLU A 86 3.57 -22.40 2.10
CA GLU A 86 4.36 -23.48 2.71
C GLU A 86 5.87 -23.36 2.47
N TYR A 87 6.31 -22.44 1.59
CA TYR A 87 7.72 -22.32 1.19
C TYR A 87 8.23 -20.89 1.37
N ILE A 88 9.45 -20.76 1.88
CA ILE A 88 10.21 -19.52 1.92
C ILE A 88 11.22 -19.52 0.76
N THR A 89 11.21 -18.48 -0.09
CA THR A 89 12.15 -18.27 -1.20
C THR A 89 13.37 -17.48 -0.78
N GLY A 90 13.24 -16.69 0.30
CA GLY A 90 14.28 -15.86 0.87
C GLY A 90 13.77 -14.95 1.97
N PHE A 91 14.63 -14.06 2.42
CA PHE A 91 14.32 -12.99 3.38
C PHE A 91 14.58 -11.66 2.69
N ILE A 92 13.50 -10.92 2.47
CA ILE A 92 13.51 -9.70 1.66
C ILE A 92 13.55 -8.45 2.53
N GLY A 93 14.48 -7.53 2.19
CA GLY A 93 14.41 -6.14 2.60
C GLY A 93 13.53 -5.41 1.60
N THR A 94 12.35 -4.99 2.04
CA THR A 94 11.26 -4.54 1.19
C THR A 94 10.82 -3.13 1.54
N HIS A 95 10.29 -2.43 0.54
CA HIS A 95 9.63 -1.14 0.69
C HIS A 95 8.15 -1.25 0.31
N TYR A 96 7.62 -2.47 0.26
CA TYR A 96 6.20 -2.70 0.06
C TYR A 96 5.39 -2.04 1.20
N PRO A 97 4.37 -1.22 0.91
CA PRO A 97 3.56 -0.61 1.95
C PRO A 97 2.62 -1.65 2.57
N SER A 98 2.80 -1.92 3.86
CA SER A 98 1.99 -2.90 4.59
C SER A 98 0.51 -2.56 4.55
N GLY A 99 -0.30 -3.53 4.17
CA GLY A 99 -1.74 -3.40 4.09
C GLY A 99 -2.29 -2.80 2.79
N ALA A 100 -1.44 -2.26 1.92
CA ALA A 100 -1.87 -1.67 0.66
C ALA A 100 -1.40 -2.51 -0.53
N VAL A 101 -2.26 -2.70 -1.54
CA VAL A 101 -1.91 -3.43 -2.77
C VAL A 101 -1.21 -2.49 -3.74
N MET A 102 0.07 -2.19 -3.47
CA MET A 102 0.91 -1.27 -4.24
C MET A 102 2.20 -1.95 -4.69
N PHE A 103 3.19 -1.19 -5.12
CA PHE A 103 4.44 -1.75 -5.66
C PHE A 103 5.56 -1.71 -4.62
N ASP A 104 6.41 -2.74 -4.65
CA ASP A 104 7.70 -2.75 -3.96
C ASP A 104 8.75 -2.04 -4.81
N TYR A 105 9.79 -1.50 -4.21
CA TYR A 105 10.87 -0.78 -4.87
C TYR A 105 12.18 -0.90 -4.08
N GLY A 106 13.30 -0.98 -4.79
CA GLY A 106 14.63 -1.01 -4.17
C GLY A 106 14.94 -2.23 -3.30
N ALA A 107 14.25 -3.35 -3.52
CA ALA A 107 14.34 -4.54 -2.67
C ALA A 107 15.61 -5.35 -2.89
N VAL A 108 16.07 -6.08 -1.84
CA VAL A 108 17.14 -7.07 -1.85
C VAL A 108 16.71 -8.30 -1.05
N GLU A 109 17.07 -9.51 -1.53
CA GLU A 109 16.70 -10.76 -0.87
C GLU A 109 17.92 -11.63 -0.58
N LEU A 110 17.96 -12.25 0.60
CA LEU A 110 18.98 -13.22 1.00
C LEU A 110 18.33 -14.58 1.23
N MET A 111 18.91 -15.65 0.68
CA MET A 111 18.47 -17.01 0.95
C MET A 111 19.68 -17.92 1.31
N PRO A 112 19.74 -18.44 2.54
CA PRO A 112 20.72 -19.46 2.91
C PRO A 112 20.29 -20.82 2.34
N VAL A 113 21.25 -21.54 1.73
CA VAL A 113 21.04 -22.84 1.06
C VAL A 113 22.18 -23.77 1.46
N SER A 114 21.90 -25.05 1.67
CA SER A 114 22.92 -26.08 1.89
C SER A 114 22.88 -27.17 0.79
N GLY A 115 24.04 -27.76 0.51
CA GLY A 115 24.18 -28.84 -0.48
C GLY A 115 24.33 -28.31 -1.92
N THR A 116 23.42 -28.64 -2.81
CA THR A 116 23.49 -28.19 -4.22
C THR A 116 23.04 -26.75 -4.34
N LEU A 117 23.91 -25.90 -4.92
CA LEU A 117 23.57 -24.52 -5.20
C LEU A 117 22.41 -24.43 -6.20
N ARG A 118 21.35 -23.75 -5.82
CA ARG A 118 20.17 -23.40 -6.64
C ARG A 118 19.94 -21.91 -6.53
N VAL A 119 19.81 -21.22 -7.67
CA VAL A 119 19.71 -19.75 -7.69
C VAL A 119 18.31 -19.26 -8.05
N ARG A 120 17.46 -20.10 -8.66
CA ARG A 120 16.08 -19.73 -8.96
C ARG A 120 15.23 -19.81 -7.68
N PRO A 121 14.36 -18.82 -7.42
CA PRO A 121 13.53 -18.80 -6.21
C PRO A 121 12.73 -20.09 -5.98
N GLU A 122 12.05 -20.59 -7.00
CA GLU A 122 11.26 -21.82 -6.95
C GLU A 122 12.09 -23.07 -6.64
N GLU A 123 13.36 -23.13 -7.12
CA GLU A 123 14.27 -24.24 -6.90
C GLU A 123 14.97 -24.16 -5.54
N ARG A 124 15.29 -22.93 -5.06
CA ARG A 124 16.01 -22.70 -3.79
C ARG A 124 15.08 -22.59 -2.58
N SER A 125 13.78 -22.51 -2.80
CA SER A 125 12.83 -22.38 -1.71
C SER A 125 12.87 -23.56 -0.75
N SER A 126 12.61 -23.33 0.51
CA SER A 126 12.53 -24.35 1.55
C SER A 126 11.16 -24.35 2.19
N SER A 127 10.64 -25.52 2.47
CA SER A 127 9.49 -25.66 3.32
C SER A 127 9.80 -25.16 4.75
N PHE A 128 8.78 -24.67 5.44
CA PHE A 128 8.87 -24.23 6.83
C PHE A 128 7.60 -24.59 7.60
N ARG A 129 7.61 -24.41 8.90
CA ARG A 129 6.46 -24.67 9.77
C ARG A 129 6.24 -23.50 10.72
N HIS A 130 4.99 -23.03 10.85
CA HIS A 130 4.64 -21.96 11.79
C HIS A 130 5.02 -22.26 13.25
N GLN A 131 5.12 -23.55 13.64
CA GLN A 131 5.61 -23.93 14.97
C GLN A 131 7.06 -23.53 15.23
N THR A 132 7.87 -23.32 14.18
CA THR A 132 9.25 -22.83 14.29
C THR A 132 9.37 -21.34 14.05
N GLU A 133 8.28 -20.69 13.63
CA GLU A 133 8.23 -19.26 13.34
C GLU A 133 8.05 -18.46 14.65
N ARG A 134 8.84 -17.41 14.82
CA ARG A 134 8.84 -16.54 16.00
C ARG A 134 8.93 -15.09 15.58
N PRO A 135 7.85 -14.49 15.06
CA PRO A 135 7.82 -13.09 14.66
C PRO A 135 7.60 -12.17 15.88
N THR A 136 8.34 -11.09 15.92
CA THR A 136 8.07 -9.90 16.75
C THR A 136 8.36 -8.65 15.92
N PRO A 137 7.97 -7.44 16.32
CA PRO A 137 8.34 -6.22 15.61
C PRO A 137 9.84 -6.01 15.43
N ALA A 138 10.64 -6.51 16.40
CA ALA A 138 12.09 -6.33 16.44
C ALA A 138 12.89 -7.54 15.91
N ARG A 139 12.27 -8.71 15.79
CA ARG A 139 12.97 -9.95 15.47
C ARG A 139 12.07 -10.96 14.75
N TYR A 140 12.68 -11.76 13.88
CA TYR A 140 12.05 -12.92 13.26
C TYR A 140 12.98 -14.13 13.27
N GLU A 141 12.44 -15.31 13.61
CA GLU A 141 13.17 -16.58 13.63
C GLU A 141 12.34 -17.67 12.93
N VAL A 142 13.01 -18.57 12.19
CA VAL A 142 12.38 -19.71 11.54
C VAL A 142 13.41 -20.79 11.19
N THR A 143 12.99 -22.05 11.10
CA THR A 143 13.78 -23.16 10.57
C THR A 143 13.38 -23.46 9.13
N LEU A 144 14.35 -23.42 8.21
CA LEU A 144 14.22 -23.87 6.81
C LEU A 144 14.35 -25.39 6.79
N ALA A 145 13.21 -26.08 6.69
CA ALA A 145 13.15 -27.54 6.94
C ALA A 145 13.89 -28.37 5.90
N ASP A 146 13.87 -27.96 4.62
CA ASP A 146 14.54 -28.73 3.54
C ASP A 146 16.06 -28.67 3.65
N TYR A 147 16.62 -27.66 4.32
CA TYR A 147 18.04 -27.43 4.49
C TYR A 147 18.55 -27.69 5.91
N GLY A 148 17.65 -27.78 6.90
CA GLY A 148 18.01 -27.87 8.31
C GLY A 148 18.74 -26.62 8.81
N ILE A 149 18.41 -25.44 8.28
CA ILE A 149 19.03 -24.16 8.63
C ILE A 149 18.10 -23.39 9.54
N ASP A 150 18.62 -22.98 10.71
CA ASP A 150 17.93 -22.02 11.56
C ASP A 150 18.33 -20.60 11.16
N VAL A 151 17.33 -19.74 10.92
CA VAL A 151 17.52 -18.35 10.55
C VAL A 151 16.98 -17.46 11.66
N ARG A 152 17.82 -16.52 12.11
CA ARG A 152 17.46 -15.44 13.03
C ARG A 152 17.83 -14.11 12.41
N ARG A 153 16.98 -13.12 12.55
CA ARG A 153 17.24 -11.77 12.06
C ARG A 153 16.61 -10.70 12.92
N ALA A 154 17.23 -9.52 12.91
CA ALA A 154 16.73 -8.29 13.51
C ALA A 154 17.09 -7.12 12.61
N ALA A 155 16.35 -6.02 12.69
CA ALA A 155 16.59 -4.86 11.85
C ALA A 155 16.43 -3.55 12.64
N SER A 156 17.14 -2.52 12.17
CA SER A 156 16.99 -1.12 12.53
C SER A 156 16.21 -0.37 11.43
N LYS A 157 16.41 0.92 11.31
CA LYS A 157 15.77 1.77 10.31
C LYS A 157 16.10 1.38 8.86
N SER A 158 17.38 1.15 8.54
CA SER A 158 17.88 0.87 7.19
C SER A 158 18.93 -0.23 7.16
N ALA A 159 19.10 -0.98 8.24
CA ALA A 159 20.05 -2.07 8.32
C ALA A 159 19.46 -3.30 9.02
N ALA A 160 20.00 -4.50 8.70
CA ALA A 160 19.58 -5.75 9.31
C ALA A 160 20.77 -6.66 9.64
N ALA A 161 20.67 -7.39 10.75
CA ALA A 161 21.60 -8.43 11.16
C ALA A 161 20.94 -9.80 10.98
N PHE A 162 21.69 -10.76 10.42
CA PHE A 162 21.28 -12.14 10.20
C PHE A 162 22.24 -13.10 10.89
N GLU A 163 21.72 -14.18 11.39
CA GLU A 163 22.43 -15.37 11.86
C GLU A 163 21.81 -16.59 11.18
N PHE A 164 22.63 -17.33 10.44
CA PHE A 164 22.28 -18.58 9.77
C PHE A 164 23.04 -19.73 10.43
N THR A 165 22.35 -20.61 11.13
CA THR A 165 22.94 -21.79 11.75
C THR A 165 22.75 -22.98 10.82
N TYR A 166 23.81 -23.37 10.14
CA TYR A 166 23.84 -24.52 9.24
C TYR A 166 24.12 -25.82 9.98
N PRO A 167 23.74 -26.98 9.43
CA PRO A 167 24.38 -28.23 9.77
C PRO A 167 25.87 -28.16 9.38
N GLU A 168 26.71 -29.06 9.92
CA GLU A 168 28.08 -29.19 9.48
C GLU A 168 28.12 -29.54 7.98
N CYS A 169 28.69 -28.66 7.15
CA CYS A 169 28.80 -28.89 5.71
C CYS A 169 29.87 -27.99 5.06
N ASP A 170 30.40 -28.43 3.93
CA ASP A 170 31.32 -27.71 3.07
C ASP A 170 30.63 -26.93 1.94
N SER A 171 29.29 -26.96 1.94
CA SER A 171 28.41 -26.48 0.88
C SER A 171 27.30 -25.59 1.47
N ALA A 172 27.64 -24.72 2.41
CA ALA A 172 26.80 -23.67 2.91
C ALA A 172 26.86 -22.44 1.97
N PHE A 173 25.74 -22.10 1.37
CA PHE A 173 25.65 -20.95 0.47
C PHE A 173 24.73 -19.88 1.03
N VAL A 174 25.03 -18.61 0.72
CA VAL A 174 24.07 -17.52 0.79
C VAL A 174 23.90 -16.96 -0.62
N VAL A 175 22.66 -16.99 -1.10
CA VAL A 175 22.25 -16.41 -2.38
C VAL A 175 21.71 -15.02 -2.09
N VAL A 176 22.22 -14.01 -2.81
CA VAL A 176 21.76 -12.62 -2.72
C VAL A 176 21.15 -12.23 -4.05
N ASP A 177 19.87 -11.87 -4.04
CA ASP A 177 19.13 -11.47 -5.23
C ASP A 177 18.94 -9.94 -5.22
N ALA A 178 19.44 -9.29 -6.28
CA ALA A 178 19.37 -7.83 -6.41
C ALA A 178 18.01 -7.33 -6.95
N MET A 179 17.14 -8.23 -7.40
CA MET A 179 15.81 -7.90 -7.93
C MET A 179 14.81 -9.01 -7.58
N PRO A 180 14.49 -9.17 -6.29
CA PRO A 180 13.61 -10.25 -5.87
C PRO A 180 12.12 -9.98 -6.15
N SER A 181 11.74 -8.72 -6.37
CA SER A 181 10.34 -8.33 -6.45
C SER A 181 9.63 -8.88 -7.68
N LEU A 182 8.34 -9.19 -7.48
CA LEU A 182 7.38 -9.69 -8.46
C LEU A 182 7.05 -8.68 -9.56
N PHE A 183 7.26 -7.40 -9.30
CA PHE A 183 6.81 -6.28 -10.14
C PHE A 183 7.96 -5.48 -10.76
N THR A 184 9.16 -6.03 -10.79
CA THR A 184 10.32 -5.34 -11.37
C THR A 184 10.38 -5.50 -12.87
N ALA A 185 10.47 -4.41 -13.59
CA ALA A 185 10.65 -4.39 -15.03
C ALA A 185 11.72 -3.41 -15.47
N GLY A 186 12.66 -3.91 -16.26
CA GLY A 186 13.31 -3.15 -17.31
C GLY A 186 14.45 -2.19 -16.97
N ALA A 187 14.77 -1.95 -15.71
CA ALA A 187 15.96 -1.15 -15.39
C ALA A 187 17.13 -2.07 -14.98
N PRO A 188 18.38 -1.72 -15.33
CA PRO A 188 19.51 -2.57 -15.00
C PRO A 188 19.79 -2.59 -13.50
N ALA A 189 19.79 -3.78 -12.92
CA ALA A 189 20.37 -4.06 -11.61
C ALA A 189 21.87 -4.33 -11.75
N SER A 190 22.64 -4.14 -10.69
CA SER A 190 24.04 -4.54 -10.65
C SER A 190 24.38 -5.19 -9.33
N ILE A 191 25.33 -6.12 -9.39
CA ILE A 191 25.85 -6.79 -8.21
C ILE A 191 27.36 -6.97 -8.33
N THR A 192 28.07 -6.77 -7.23
CA THR A 192 29.52 -6.90 -7.12
C THR A 192 29.86 -7.74 -5.90
N VAL A 193 30.71 -8.73 -6.07
CA VAL A 193 31.28 -9.55 -4.98
C VAL A 193 32.70 -9.08 -4.71
N SER A 194 33.03 -8.73 -3.48
CA SER A 194 34.34 -8.28 -3.03
C SER A 194 34.86 -9.25 -1.96
N PRO A 195 35.57 -10.34 -2.34
CA PRO A 195 36.04 -11.34 -1.39
C PRO A 195 36.97 -10.78 -0.30
N GLU A 196 37.82 -9.82 -0.67
CA GLU A 196 38.75 -9.17 0.26
C GLU A 196 38.02 -8.32 1.34
N ARG A 197 36.79 -7.88 1.07
CA ARG A 197 35.94 -7.15 2.02
C ARG A 197 34.92 -8.06 2.70
N ARG A 198 34.82 -9.32 2.26
CA ARG A 198 33.73 -10.22 2.66
C ARG A 198 32.35 -9.61 2.39
N GLU A 199 32.17 -9.00 1.23
CA GLU A 199 31.04 -8.14 0.94
C GLU A 199 30.45 -8.43 -0.45
N ILE A 200 29.12 -8.37 -0.53
CA ILE A 200 28.37 -8.26 -1.76
C ILE A 200 27.69 -6.89 -1.74
N SER A 201 27.81 -6.12 -2.81
CA SER A 201 27.13 -4.84 -2.95
C SER A 201 26.44 -4.71 -4.30
N GLY A 202 25.47 -3.82 -4.42
CA GLY A 202 24.79 -3.62 -5.67
C GLY A 202 23.68 -2.61 -5.62
N LYS A 203 22.99 -2.51 -6.74
CA LYS A 203 21.77 -1.75 -6.88
C LYS A 203 20.64 -2.62 -7.40
N SER A 204 19.49 -2.44 -6.86
CA SER A 204 18.22 -2.94 -7.35
C SER A 204 17.49 -1.78 -8.03
N ALA A 205 17.21 -1.90 -9.31
CA ALA A 205 16.50 -0.86 -10.03
C ALA A 205 15.12 -1.36 -10.42
N GLN A 206 14.11 -0.55 -10.15
CA GLN A 206 12.73 -0.81 -10.54
C GLN A 206 12.24 0.25 -11.49
N THR A 207 11.54 -0.17 -12.51
CA THR A 207 10.70 0.69 -13.33
C THR A 207 9.25 0.35 -13.08
N ALA A 208 8.78 0.53 -11.85
CA ALA A 208 7.36 0.62 -11.67
C ALA A 208 6.98 2.07 -11.87
N ARG A 209 6.28 2.39 -12.94
CA ARG A 209 5.67 3.70 -13.22
C ARG A 209 6.69 4.85 -13.29
N ALA A 210 6.44 5.91 -13.93
CA ALA A 210 7.16 7.17 -14.20
C ALA A 210 8.48 7.50 -13.47
N TYR A 211 8.84 6.80 -12.40
CA TYR A 211 10.02 7.06 -11.57
C TYR A 211 10.90 5.82 -11.45
N ARG A 212 12.17 5.98 -11.82
CA ARG A 212 13.18 4.94 -11.73
C ARG A 212 13.81 4.96 -10.34
N GLU A 213 13.12 4.39 -9.38
CA GLU A 213 13.66 4.30 -8.04
C GLU A 213 14.73 3.20 -7.97
N THR A 214 15.90 3.58 -7.51
CA THR A 214 17.02 2.68 -7.33
C THR A 214 17.29 2.49 -5.85
N GLY A 215 17.20 1.26 -5.36
CA GLY A 215 17.70 0.87 -4.05
C GLY A 215 19.14 0.38 -4.15
N TYR A 216 20.00 0.82 -3.25
CA TYR A 216 21.37 0.32 -3.10
C TYR A 216 21.45 -0.55 -1.85
N PHE A 217 22.30 -1.57 -1.91
CA PHE A 217 22.51 -2.47 -0.78
C PHE A 217 23.96 -2.89 -0.64
N VAL A 218 24.29 -3.27 0.59
CA VAL A 218 25.57 -3.89 0.95
C VAL A 218 25.28 -5.04 1.90
N VAL A 219 25.80 -6.23 1.60
CA VAL A 219 25.75 -7.42 2.46
C VAL A 219 27.16 -7.79 2.87
N ARG A 220 27.46 -7.76 4.17
CA ARG A 220 28.78 -8.10 4.72
C ARG A 220 28.71 -9.38 5.54
N PHE A 221 29.74 -10.20 5.46
CA PHE A 221 29.84 -11.49 6.17
C PHE A 221 30.97 -11.50 7.21
N ASP A 222 30.85 -12.37 8.22
CA ASP A 222 31.80 -12.48 9.31
C ASP A 222 33.07 -13.26 8.95
N ARG A 223 33.09 -14.00 7.85
CA ARG A 223 34.20 -14.87 7.43
C ARG A 223 34.47 -14.84 5.92
N ASP A 224 35.61 -15.39 5.51
CA ASP A 224 36.04 -15.44 4.12
C ASP A 224 35.17 -16.38 3.27
N PHE A 225 35.04 -16.09 1.98
CA PHE A 225 34.34 -16.91 1.02
C PHE A 225 35.24 -18.08 0.56
N ALA A 226 34.73 -19.30 0.63
CA ALA A 226 35.37 -20.46 0.06
C ALA A 226 35.16 -20.59 -1.45
N ASP A 227 34.05 -20.03 -1.97
CA ASP A 227 33.72 -19.91 -3.40
C ASP A 227 32.71 -18.77 -3.57
N TYR A 228 32.63 -18.23 -4.79
CA TYR A 228 31.66 -17.19 -5.12
C TYR A 228 31.37 -17.12 -6.61
N GLY A 229 30.34 -16.37 -6.96
CA GLY A 229 30.03 -16.05 -8.34
C GLY A 229 28.73 -15.21 -8.42
N THR A 230 28.39 -14.86 -9.65
CA THR A 230 27.17 -14.17 -9.99
C THR A 230 26.26 -15.03 -10.83
N PHE A 231 25.00 -14.67 -10.93
CA PHE A 231 24.03 -15.34 -11.77
C PHE A 231 23.04 -14.34 -12.36
N ASN A 232 22.45 -14.76 -13.48
CA ASN A 232 21.39 -14.05 -14.16
C ASN A 232 20.21 -15.04 -14.31
N GLN A 233 19.02 -14.63 -13.96
CA GLN A 233 17.86 -15.54 -13.97
C GLN A 233 17.27 -15.79 -15.37
N ASN A 234 17.61 -14.97 -16.35
CA ASN A 234 17.04 -15.07 -17.70
C ASN A 234 18.12 -15.16 -18.75
N MET A 235 18.31 -16.35 -19.27
CA MET A 235 19.27 -16.63 -20.37
C MET A 235 18.70 -16.34 -21.75
N ASP A 236 17.38 -16.54 -21.91
CA ASP A 236 16.62 -16.31 -23.14
C ASP A 236 15.64 -15.13 -22.96
N TYR A 237 16.04 -14.07 -22.23
CA TYR A 237 15.20 -12.90 -22.08
C TYR A 237 15.23 -12.11 -23.39
N PRO A 238 14.10 -11.99 -24.08
CA PRO A 238 14.08 -11.35 -25.37
C PRO A 238 14.29 -9.84 -25.23
N GLU A 239 15.13 -9.29 -26.08
CA GLU A 239 15.32 -7.87 -26.23
C GLU A 239 14.19 -7.26 -27.08
N VAL A 240 13.88 -5.97 -26.86
CA VAL A 240 12.95 -5.24 -27.73
C VAL A 240 13.42 -5.36 -29.16
N ILE A 241 12.48 -5.60 -30.08
CA ILE A 241 12.81 -5.58 -31.51
C ILE A 241 13.12 -4.15 -31.90
N GLU A 242 14.37 -3.90 -32.27
CA GLU A 242 14.86 -2.58 -32.63
C GLU A 242 14.18 -2.03 -33.91
N ASN A 243 13.99 -0.72 -33.96
CA ASN A 243 13.40 0.01 -35.08
C ASN A 243 13.99 -0.36 -36.46
N ARG A 244 15.31 -0.65 -36.50
CA ARG A 244 15.99 -1.03 -37.77
C ARG A 244 15.51 -2.33 -38.37
N TYR A 245 14.80 -3.17 -37.65
CA TYR A 245 14.23 -4.44 -38.10
C TYR A 245 12.72 -4.37 -38.32
N LEU A 246 12.08 -3.24 -38.06
CA LEU A 246 10.66 -3.01 -38.22
C LEU A 246 10.41 -2.03 -39.37
N PHE A 247 9.47 -2.36 -40.26
CA PHE A 247 9.18 -1.57 -41.46
C PHE A 247 7.67 -1.46 -41.72
N THR A 248 7.26 -0.34 -42.27
CA THR A 248 5.89 -0.16 -42.79
C THR A 248 5.93 0.66 -44.07
N GLU A 249 4.92 0.49 -44.94
CA GLU A 249 4.77 1.31 -46.13
C GLU A 249 4.05 2.62 -45.79
N GLN A 250 4.64 3.75 -46.15
CA GLN A 250 4.05 5.08 -46.01
C GLN A 250 4.26 5.85 -47.35
N GLU A 251 3.17 6.24 -47.97
CA GLU A 251 3.21 7.01 -49.26
C GLU A 251 4.05 6.32 -50.36
N GLY A 252 3.95 5.00 -50.46
CA GLY A 252 4.69 4.17 -51.46
C GLY A 252 6.18 3.99 -51.13
N LYS A 253 6.63 4.30 -49.93
CA LYS A 253 8.01 4.08 -49.45
C LYS A 253 8.02 3.23 -48.18
N MET A 254 8.99 2.34 -48.06
CA MET A 254 9.26 1.64 -46.83
C MET A 254 9.98 2.58 -45.87
N VAL A 255 9.44 2.73 -44.69
CA VAL A 255 10.01 3.48 -43.57
C VAL A 255 10.16 2.55 -42.34
N ASN A 256 11.09 2.88 -41.45
CA ASN A 256 11.26 2.11 -40.21
C ASN A 256 10.13 2.37 -39.21
N GLY A 257 9.72 1.31 -38.53
CA GLY A 257 8.67 1.30 -37.52
C GLY A 257 7.40 0.58 -38.03
N LEU A 258 6.43 0.47 -37.14
CA LEU A 258 5.14 -0.15 -37.39
C LEU A 258 4.02 0.88 -37.41
N ARG A 259 3.05 0.68 -38.27
CA ARG A 259 1.84 1.52 -38.30
C ARG A 259 0.96 1.15 -37.12
N GLY A 260 0.88 2.02 -36.08
CA GLY A 260 0.01 1.88 -34.92
C GLY A 260 -1.34 2.59 -35.16
N VAL A 261 -2.43 1.86 -35.04
CA VAL A 261 -3.80 2.38 -35.06
C VAL A 261 -4.39 2.24 -33.68
N TYR A 262 -4.62 3.37 -33.05
CA TYR A 262 -5.15 3.51 -31.71
C TYR A 262 -6.65 3.78 -31.78
N THR A 263 -7.46 3.01 -31.10
CA THR A 263 -8.92 3.15 -31.10
C THR A 263 -9.46 3.14 -29.69
N HIS A 264 -10.39 4.04 -29.42
CA HIS A 264 -11.12 4.11 -28.17
C HIS A 264 -12.61 4.26 -28.49
N ARG A 265 -13.45 3.43 -27.87
CA ARG A 265 -14.89 3.56 -28.00
C ARG A 265 -15.43 4.43 -26.86
N SER A 266 -15.60 5.70 -27.13
CA SER A 266 -16.31 6.58 -26.21
C SER A 266 -17.82 6.31 -26.27
N PRO A 267 -18.49 6.05 -25.14
CA PRO A 267 -19.97 5.93 -25.11
C PRO A 267 -20.67 7.19 -25.62
N TRP A 268 -19.99 8.33 -25.62
CA TRP A 268 -20.53 9.66 -25.87
C TRP A 268 -20.12 10.26 -27.21
N GLN A 269 -18.93 9.91 -27.72
CA GLN A 269 -18.35 10.51 -28.94
C GLN A 269 -18.24 9.51 -30.10
N GLY A 270 -18.58 8.23 -29.87
CA GLY A 270 -18.36 7.17 -30.86
C GLY A 270 -16.91 6.70 -30.92
N ASP A 271 -16.52 6.04 -32.00
CA ASP A 271 -15.19 5.50 -32.17
C ASP A 271 -14.19 6.60 -32.50
N ILE A 272 -13.28 6.87 -31.58
CA ILE A 272 -12.14 7.78 -31.76
C ILE A 272 -10.97 6.95 -32.29
N ARG A 273 -10.26 7.50 -33.29
CA ARG A 273 -9.15 6.83 -33.94
C ARG A 273 -7.97 7.79 -34.10
N SER A 274 -6.79 7.37 -33.65
CA SER A 274 -5.52 8.01 -33.92
C SER A 274 -4.58 7.06 -34.64
N GLU A 275 -3.68 7.57 -35.45
CA GLU A 275 -2.76 6.75 -36.23
C GLU A 275 -1.38 7.40 -36.29
N ARG A 276 -0.34 6.60 -36.06
CA ARG A 276 1.06 7.03 -36.16
C ARG A 276 1.98 5.86 -36.50
N ILE A 277 3.25 6.18 -36.83
CA ILE A 277 4.31 5.16 -36.96
C ILE A 277 5.05 5.09 -35.64
N ASP A 278 4.99 3.93 -35.02
CA ASP A 278 5.73 3.64 -33.79
C ASP A 278 7.06 2.98 -34.09
N PRO A 279 8.19 3.52 -33.63
CA PRO A 279 9.50 2.98 -33.96
C PRO A 279 9.73 1.56 -33.40
N VAL A 280 9.17 1.27 -32.25
CA VAL A 280 9.23 -0.04 -31.56
C VAL A 280 7.91 -0.25 -30.82
N ILE A 281 7.63 -1.48 -30.41
CA ILE A 281 6.57 -1.77 -29.43
C ILE A 281 7.26 -2.07 -28.10
N ASP A 282 7.46 -1.04 -27.31
CA ASP A 282 7.93 -1.07 -25.91
C ASP A 282 7.35 0.15 -25.22
N PHE A 283 6.08 0.04 -24.88
CA PHE A 283 5.32 1.11 -24.29
C PHE A 283 5.01 0.79 -22.85
N ASP A 284 5.27 1.74 -22.00
CA ASP A 284 4.82 1.80 -20.62
C ASP A 284 4.07 3.13 -20.47
N TRP A 285 2.80 3.12 -20.86
CA TRP A 285 1.98 4.32 -20.73
C TRP A 285 1.50 4.50 -19.29
N ASP A 286 1.50 3.43 -18.53
CA ASP A 286 1.04 3.44 -17.13
C ASP A 286 -0.33 4.15 -17.04
N TRP A 287 -0.32 5.39 -16.57
CA TRP A 287 -1.50 6.24 -16.44
C TRP A 287 -1.53 7.40 -17.47
N TYR A 288 -0.65 7.35 -18.46
CA TYR A 288 -0.67 8.34 -19.55
C TYR A 288 -1.59 7.88 -20.68
N ARG A 289 -2.09 8.86 -21.44
CA ARG A 289 -2.79 8.56 -22.68
C ARG A 289 -1.82 7.98 -23.70
N PRO A 290 -2.19 6.94 -24.42
CA PRO A 290 -1.34 6.37 -25.46
C PRO A 290 -1.25 7.28 -26.68
N ALA A 291 -2.23 8.18 -26.87
CA ALA A 291 -2.26 9.25 -27.87
C ALA A 291 -3.18 10.39 -27.38
N ASP A 292 -3.04 11.59 -27.94
CA ASP A 292 -3.70 12.82 -27.46
C ASP A 292 -5.23 12.71 -27.34
N ASP A 293 -5.87 12.00 -28.27
CA ASP A 293 -7.33 11.84 -28.32
C ASP A 293 -7.82 10.48 -27.77
N ILE A 294 -6.92 9.61 -27.34
CA ILE A 294 -7.25 8.27 -26.80
C ILE A 294 -7.27 8.33 -25.28
N ASP A 295 -8.30 7.78 -24.66
CA ASP A 295 -8.38 7.73 -23.20
C ASP A 295 -7.33 6.76 -22.61
N VAL A 296 -7.06 6.89 -21.31
CA VAL A 296 -6.12 6.04 -20.56
C VAL A 296 -6.61 4.61 -20.36
N LYS A 297 -7.91 4.36 -20.60
CA LYS A 297 -8.58 3.07 -20.40
C LYS A 297 -9.51 2.73 -21.58
N ASP A 298 -9.91 1.46 -21.70
CA ASP A 298 -10.83 0.94 -22.73
C ASP A 298 -10.41 1.30 -24.15
N TYR A 299 -9.13 1.11 -24.45
CA TYR A 299 -8.61 1.34 -25.79
C TYR A 299 -7.95 0.09 -26.38
N GLN A 300 -7.80 0.10 -27.69
CA GLN A 300 -7.11 -0.94 -28.43
C GLN A 300 -6.06 -0.30 -29.34
N VAL A 301 -4.97 -1.03 -29.55
CA VAL A 301 -3.95 -0.66 -30.54
C VAL A 301 -3.71 -1.85 -31.45
N THR A 302 -3.67 -1.57 -32.76
CA THR A 302 -3.24 -2.55 -33.77
C THR A 302 -1.99 -2.02 -34.43
N TRP A 303 -0.87 -2.70 -34.29
CA TRP A 303 0.34 -2.45 -35.06
C TRP A 303 0.40 -3.38 -36.24
N SER A 304 0.82 -2.86 -37.40
CA SER A 304 1.01 -3.62 -38.63
C SER A 304 2.23 -3.14 -39.40
N GLY A 305 2.90 -4.06 -40.03
CA GLY A 305 4.10 -3.80 -40.84
C GLY A 305 4.86 -5.07 -41.13
N GLN A 306 6.17 -4.98 -41.24
CA GLN A 306 7.05 -6.10 -41.56
C GLN A 306 8.23 -6.19 -40.61
N LEU A 307 8.64 -7.41 -40.33
CA LEU A 307 9.82 -7.77 -39.54
C LEU A 307 10.92 -8.26 -40.48
N LEU A 308 12.09 -7.63 -40.43
CA LEU A 308 13.28 -8.09 -41.15
C LEU A 308 14.13 -9.00 -40.27
N ALA A 309 14.37 -10.21 -40.66
CA ALA A 309 15.30 -11.10 -39.99
C ALA A 309 16.76 -10.75 -40.35
N PRO A 310 17.63 -10.40 -39.40
CA PRO A 310 19.02 -10.08 -39.68
C PRO A 310 19.85 -11.32 -40.02
N GLU A 311 19.57 -12.46 -39.41
CA GLU A 311 20.27 -13.72 -39.58
C GLU A 311 19.26 -14.88 -39.67
N SER A 312 19.68 -15.96 -40.31
CA SER A 312 18.88 -17.18 -40.30
C SER A 312 19.05 -17.96 -39.01
N GLY A 313 17.97 -18.52 -38.48
CA GLY A 313 18.00 -19.30 -37.24
C GLY A 313 16.64 -19.42 -36.58
N GLU A 314 16.61 -20.10 -35.46
CA GLU A 314 15.46 -20.14 -34.57
C GLU A 314 15.45 -18.91 -33.68
N TYR A 315 14.31 -18.25 -33.59
CA TYR A 315 14.04 -17.10 -32.72
C TYR A 315 12.87 -17.40 -31.79
N LEU A 316 12.97 -16.95 -30.55
CA LEU A 316 11.83 -16.86 -29.64
C LEU A 316 11.25 -15.46 -29.76
N LEU A 317 10.08 -15.33 -30.37
CA LEU A 317 9.30 -14.08 -30.36
C LEU A 317 8.53 -14.01 -29.05
N GLY A 318 8.58 -12.89 -28.34
CA GLY A 318 7.96 -12.67 -27.05
C GLY A 318 7.00 -11.49 -27.05
N LEU A 319 5.87 -11.67 -26.39
CA LEU A 319 4.88 -10.64 -26.17
C LEU A 319 4.56 -10.53 -24.67
N GLN A 320 4.51 -9.32 -24.18
CA GLN A 320 4.11 -9.01 -22.82
C GLN A 320 3.09 -7.88 -22.85
N ALA A 321 2.05 -7.98 -22.07
CA ALA A 321 0.99 -6.98 -22.04
C ALA A 321 0.38 -6.85 -20.64
N ASP A 322 -0.29 -5.74 -20.43
CA ASP A 322 -1.25 -5.41 -19.40
C ASP A 322 -2.36 -4.58 -20.11
N ASP A 323 -3.55 -5.01 -20.45
CA ASP A 323 -4.14 -6.34 -20.22
C ASP A 323 -3.69 -7.38 -21.28
N GLY A 324 -4.36 -7.51 -22.38
CA GLY A 324 -4.18 -8.60 -23.34
C GLY A 324 -3.56 -8.22 -24.67
N ALA A 325 -2.82 -9.16 -25.27
CA ALA A 325 -2.22 -8.95 -26.58
C ALA A 325 -2.18 -10.21 -27.45
N ARG A 326 -2.04 -10.01 -28.77
CA ARG A 326 -1.91 -11.06 -29.77
C ARG A 326 -0.82 -10.73 -30.78
N LEU A 327 -0.15 -11.76 -31.28
CA LEU A 327 0.92 -11.64 -32.27
C LEU A 327 0.67 -12.56 -33.47
N TRP A 328 0.70 -12.00 -34.66
CA TRP A 328 0.70 -12.76 -35.93
C TRP A 328 1.98 -12.52 -36.71
N LEU A 329 2.47 -13.56 -37.37
CA LEU A 329 3.59 -13.53 -38.31
C LEU A 329 3.17 -14.25 -39.62
N ASP A 330 3.33 -13.60 -40.77
CA ASP A 330 2.88 -14.10 -42.08
C ASP A 330 1.42 -14.61 -42.06
N GLY A 331 0.55 -13.97 -41.30
CA GLY A 331 -0.86 -14.31 -41.14
C GLY A 331 -1.17 -15.45 -40.17
N GLU A 332 -0.16 -16.14 -39.61
CA GLU A 332 -0.34 -17.16 -38.56
C GLU A 332 -0.38 -16.50 -37.16
N LEU A 333 -1.38 -16.86 -36.35
CA LEU A 333 -1.49 -16.44 -34.94
C LEU A 333 -0.47 -17.22 -34.11
N LEU A 334 0.60 -16.56 -33.71
CA LEU A 334 1.68 -17.16 -32.91
C LEU A 334 1.41 -17.11 -31.42
N ILE A 335 0.93 -15.95 -30.93
CA ILE A 335 0.64 -15.73 -29.50
C ILE A 335 -0.78 -15.24 -29.39
N ASP A 336 -1.58 -15.91 -28.57
CA ASP A 336 -2.91 -15.49 -28.16
C ASP A 336 -2.93 -15.39 -26.63
N ASP A 337 -2.72 -14.17 -26.13
CA ASP A 337 -2.73 -13.81 -24.72
C ASP A 337 -3.84 -12.77 -24.48
N TRP A 338 -5.05 -13.10 -24.99
CA TRP A 338 -6.19 -12.20 -25.02
C TRP A 338 -7.11 -12.44 -23.82
N GLY A 339 -6.75 -11.86 -22.69
CA GLY A 339 -7.54 -11.90 -21.45
C GLY A 339 -7.12 -10.77 -20.53
N PRO A 340 -8.00 -10.33 -19.61
CA PRO A 340 -7.62 -9.31 -18.65
C PRO A 340 -6.62 -9.89 -17.63
N HIS A 341 -5.44 -9.33 -17.59
CA HIS A 341 -4.38 -9.71 -16.63
C HIS A 341 -3.37 -8.57 -16.45
N GLY A 342 -2.70 -8.54 -15.30
CA GLY A 342 -1.60 -7.61 -15.07
C GLY A 342 -0.35 -7.96 -15.87
N TYR A 343 0.56 -7.02 -16.02
CA TYR A 343 1.81 -7.19 -16.76
C TYR A 343 2.66 -8.32 -16.20
N SER A 344 2.89 -9.35 -17.01
CA SER A 344 3.80 -10.44 -16.69
C SER A 344 5.25 -10.05 -16.99
N MET A 345 6.16 -10.31 -16.06
CA MET A 345 7.60 -10.14 -16.27
C MET A 345 8.18 -11.17 -17.22
N THR A 346 7.54 -12.32 -17.33
CA THR A 346 7.93 -13.37 -18.29
C THR A 346 7.08 -13.23 -19.54
N PRO A 347 7.68 -12.99 -20.72
CA PRO A 347 6.93 -12.91 -21.96
C PRO A 347 6.30 -14.25 -22.32
N VAL A 348 5.12 -14.21 -22.90
CA VAL A 348 4.61 -15.35 -23.65
C VAL A 348 5.43 -15.48 -24.91
N GLN A 349 6.12 -16.61 -25.08
CA GLN A 349 7.08 -16.82 -26.18
C GLN A 349 6.65 -17.94 -27.14
N ARG A 350 7.03 -17.78 -28.42
CA ARG A 350 6.89 -18.84 -29.44
C ARG A 350 8.16 -18.90 -30.30
N ALA A 351 8.60 -20.11 -30.54
CA ALA A 351 9.73 -20.37 -31.43
C ALA A 351 9.27 -20.24 -32.89
N VAL A 352 10.07 -19.53 -33.70
CA VAL A 352 9.90 -19.38 -35.14
C VAL A 352 11.24 -19.49 -35.83
N THR A 353 11.28 -20.10 -37.02
CA THR A 353 12.49 -20.12 -37.85
C THR A 353 12.46 -18.96 -38.83
N LEU A 354 13.43 -18.07 -38.75
CA LEU A 354 13.55 -16.92 -39.63
C LEU A 354 14.73 -17.08 -40.60
N GLU A 355 14.60 -16.54 -41.82
CA GLU A 355 15.63 -16.54 -42.86
C GLU A 355 16.25 -15.14 -43.01
N ALA A 356 17.58 -15.06 -43.03
CA ALA A 356 18.29 -13.79 -43.19
C ALA A 356 17.85 -12.99 -44.42
N GLY A 357 17.52 -11.71 -44.20
CA GLY A 357 17.12 -10.78 -45.24
C GLY A 357 15.68 -10.94 -45.72
N ARG A 358 14.91 -11.89 -45.21
CA ARG A 358 13.49 -12.01 -45.47
C ARG A 358 12.66 -11.07 -44.62
N MET A 359 11.65 -10.45 -45.24
CA MET A 359 10.64 -9.66 -44.57
C MET A 359 9.42 -10.57 -44.29
N TYR A 360 8.93 -10.47 -43.09
CA TYR A 360 7.76 -11.22 -42.57
C TYR A 360 6.65 -10.25 -42.24
N ASP A 361 5.43 -10.51 -42.66
CA ASP A 361 4.29 -9.67 -42.31
C ASP A 361 4.02 -9.81 -40.80
N LEU A 362 4.05 -8.68 -40.08
CA LEU A 362 3.91 -8.60 -38.64
C LEU A 362 2.65 -7.85 -38.27
N ARG A 363 1.84 -8.44 -37.38
CA ARG A 363 0.69 -7.78 -36.78
C ARG A 363 0.67 -8.04 -35.28
N VAL A 364 0.47 -6.99 -34.50
CA VAL A 364 0.28 -7.06 -33.05
C VAL A 364 -1.02 -6.36 -32.72
N GLU A 365 -1.86 -7.00 -31.92
CA GLU A 365 -3.04 -6.38 -31.30
C GLU A 365 -2.85 -6.32 -29.80
N TYR A 366 -3.30 -5.24 -29.22
CA TYR A 366 -3.24 -4.97 -27.78
C TYR A 366 -4.54 -4.30 -27.36
N TYR A 367 -5.04 -4.63 -26.17
CA TYR A 367 -6.10 -3.87 -25.53
C TYR A 367 -5.79 -3.58 -24.08
N GLN A 368 -6.30 -2.45 -23.62
CA GLN A 368 -6.25 -1.99 -22.23
C GLN A 368 -7.66 -1.78 -21.72
N GLN A 369 -8.00 -2.36 -20.61
CA GLN A 369 -9.27 -2.20 -19.93
C GLN A 369 -9.16 -1.32 -18.69
N GLU A 370 -8.33 -1.69 -17.74
CA GLU A 370 -8.19 -0.99 -16.45
C GLU A 370 -6.75 -0.99 -15.91
N TRP A 371 -6.46 -0.12 -14.97
CA TRP A 371 -5.18 0.06 -14.28
C TRP A 371 -4.03 0.53 -15.18
N SER A 372 -2.82 0.09 -14.93
CA SER A 372 -1.64 0.46 -15.71
C SER A 372 -1.67 -0.17 -17.10
N SER A 373 -1.10 0.49 -18.08
CA SER A 373 -1.08 0.02 -19.45
C SER A 373 0.34 -0.18 -19.96
N ARG A 374 0.64 -1.40 -20.39
CA ARG A 374 1.97 -1.74 -20.87
C ARG A 374 1.94 -2.80 -21.94
N VAL A 375 2.80 -2.67 -22.97
CA VAL A 375 2.97 -3.67 -24.00
C VAL A 375 4.39 -3.68 -24.52
N LYS A 376 4.96 -4.88 -24.70
CA LYS A 376 6.32 -5.06 -25.20
C LYS A 376 6.38 -6.21 -26.19
N LEU A 377 6.91 -5.95 -27.39
CA LEU A 377 7.29 -6.94 -28.39
C LEU A 377 8.80 -7.13 -28.39
N SER A 378 9.20 -8.38 -28.27
CA SER A 378 10.60 -8.71 -28.08
C SER A 378 10.97 -9.97 -28.86
N TRP A 379 12.26 -10.19 -29.06
CA TRP A 379 12.81 -11.42 -29.63
C TRP A 379 14.15 -11.77 -28.99
N VAL A 380 14.51 -13.05 -29.10
CA VAL A 380 15.86 -13.53 -28.84
C VAL A 380 16.17 -14.65 -29.83
N ARG A 381 17.36 -14.66 -30.38
CA ARG A 381 17.82 -15.80 -31.16
C ARG A 381 18.09 -16.98 -30.24
N HIS A 382 17.41 -18.09 -30.50
CA HIS A 382 17.62 -19.30 -29.73
C HIS A 382 18.94 -19.95 -30.14
N GLU A 383 19.92 -19.88 -29.26
CA GLU A 383 21.20 -20.54 -29.43
C GLU A 383 21.32 -21.71 -28.44
N GLU A 384 21.40 -22.95 -28.95
CA GLU A 384 21.62 -24.13 -28.11
C GLU A 384 22.88 -23.96 -27.25
N GLY A 385 22.71 -23.88 -25.92
CA GLY A 385 23.79 -23.82 -24.94
C GLY A 385 24.37 -22.43 -24.66
N ALA A 386 23.79 -21.33 -25.16
CA ALA A 386 24.29 -19.99 -24.90
C ALA A 386 23.86 -19.48 -23.52
N ARG A 387 24.76 -18.77 -22.87
CA ARG A 387 24.71 -18.03 -21.62
C ARG A 387 24.41 -18.85 -20.36
N ARG A 388 25.47 -19.10 -19.61
CA ARG A 388 25.40 -19.82 -18.34
C ARG A 388 24.64 -18.99 -17.31
N LEU A 389 23.57 -19.56 -16.75
CA LEU A 389 22.83 -19.00 -15.62
C LEU A 389 23.76 -18.65 -14.45
N LEU A 390 24.76 -19.49 -14.22
CA LEU A 390 25.70 -19.38 -13.10
C LEU A 390 27.11 -19.06 -13.61
N LEU A 391 27.65 -17.91 -13.20
CA LEU A 391 29.01 -17.45 -13.56
C LEU A 391 29.92 -17.61 -12.34
N ARG A 392 30.57 -18.79 -12.23
CA ARG A 392 31.49 -19.09 -11.12
C ARG A 392 32.74 -18.23 -11.18
N GLY A 393 33.16 -17.73 -10.01
CA GLY A 393 34.32 -16.85 -9.90
C GLY A 393 34.15 -15.48 -10.56
N ASN A 394 32.94 -15.16 -11.04
CA ASN A 394 32.65 -13.83 -11.57
C ASN A 394 32.33 -12.89 -10.39
N ASP A 395 32.99 -11.77 -10.36
CA ASP A 395 32.89 -10.80 -9.26
C ASP A 395 31.96 -9.61 -9.56
N ARG A 396 31.48 -9.48 -10.81
CA ARG A 396 30.58 -8.38 -11.18
C ARG A 396 29.62 -8.78 -12.29
N LEU A 397 28.35 -8.38 -12.11
CA LEU A 397 27.31 -8.52 -13.12
C LEU A 397 26.42 -7.27 -13.14
N GLU A 398 26.10 -6.81 -14.35
CA GLU A 398 25.06 -5.82 -14.60
C GLU A 398 24.08 -6.42 -15.60
N SER A 399 22.78 -6.34 -15.31
CA SER A 399 21.77 -6.97 -16.12
C SER A 399 20.46 -6.16 -16.08
N SER A 400 19.81 -6.07 -17.22
CA SER A 400 18.43 -5.53 -17.31
C SER A 400 17.37 -6.53 -16.80
N THR A 401 17.80 -7.71 -16.41
CA THR A 401 16.99 -8.80 -15.88
C THR A 401 17.37 -9.09 -14.43
N LYS A 402 16.61 -9.97 -13.78
CA LYS A 402 16.94 -10.44 -12.42
C LYS A 402 18.36 -10.97 -12.36
N CYS A 403 19.18 -10.37 -11.50
CA CYS A 403 20.56 -10.79 -11.27
C CYS A 403 20.86 -10.91 -9.78
N GLY A 404 21.82 -11.74 -9.46
CA GLY A 404 22.25 -11.96 -8.10
C GLY A 404 23.66 -12.49 -8.01
N ALA A 405 24.08 -12.76 -6.78
CA ALA A 405 25.35 -13.39 -6.45
C ALA A 405 25.16 -14.52 -5.44
N TYR A 406 26.13 -15.40 -5.38
CA TYR A 406 26.24 -16.40 -4.33
C TYR A 406 27.62 -16.37 -3.71
N VAL A 407 27.69 -16.72 -2.45
CA VAL A 407 28.92 -16.97 -1.71
C VAL A 407 28.81 -18.32 -1.00
N ARG A 408 29.93 -19.08 -0.95
CA ARG A 408 29.99 -20.37 -0.27
C ARG A 408 30.88 -20.29 0.96
N PHE A 409 30.52 -21.05 1.95
CA PHE A 409 31.22 -21.16 3.22
C PHE A 409 31.40 -22.66 3.60
N GLU A 410 32.36 -22.91 4.47
CA GLU A 410 32.46 -24.13 5.24
C GLU A 410 31.92 -23.84 6.65
N THR A 411 31.05 -24.68 7.17
CA THR A 411 30.35 -24.42 8.45
C THR A 411 30.46 -25.62 9.38
N GLU A 412 30.67 -25.35 10.67
CA GLU A 412 30.57 -26.30 11.76
C GLU A 412 29.14 -26.31 12.33
N ALA A 413 28.68 -27.48 12.78
CA ALA A 413 27.36 -27.61 13.35
C ALA A 413 27.17 -26.72 14.59
N GLY A 414 26.09 -25.88 14.59
CA GLY A 414 25.75 -25.01 15.71
C GLY A 414 26.53 -23.68 15.76
N GLU A 415 27.48 -23.45 14.83
CA GLU A 415 28.14 -22.14 14.72
C GLU A 415 27.40 -21.26 13.71
N PRO A 416 26.88 -20.08 14.10
CA PRO A 416 26.16 -19.23 13.18
C PRO A 416 27.10 -18.52 12.20
N LEU A 417 26.74 -18.52 10.91
CA LEU A 417 27.24 -17.61 9.91
C LEU A 417 26.49 -16.28 10.08
N ARG A 418 27.22 -15.16 10.23
CA ARG A 418 26.62 -13.84 10.36
C ARG A 418 26.71 -13.06 9.07
N ALA A 419 25.59 -12.38 8.77
CA ALA A 419 25.54 -11.38 7.71
C ALA A 419 24.90 -10.09 8.21
N TRP A 420 25.37 -8.97 7.70
CA TRP A 420 24.84 -7.64 7.99
C TRP A 420 24.51 -6.94 6.69
N VAL A 421 23.32 -6.38 6.61
CA VAL A 421 22.83 -5.72 5.40
C VAL A 421 22.57 -4.25 5.71
N GLY A 422 23.05 -3.38 4.84
CA GLY A 422 22.66 -1.96 4.82
C GLY A 422 21.96 -1.63 3.52
N THR A 423 20.94 -0.81 3.56
CA THR A 423 20.18 -0.32 2.41
C THR A 423 20.25 1.20 2.31
N SER A 424 20.06 1.75 1.11
CA SER A 424 20.05 3.18 0.84
C SER A 424 19.32 3.48 -0.46
N PHE A 425 18.72 4.67 -0.58
CA PHE A 425 18.27 5.24 -1.86
C PHE A 425 19.29 6.19 -2.49
N ILE A 426 20.39 6.49 -1.80
CA ILE A 426 21.41 7.46 -2.24
C ILE A 426 22.55 6.78 -3.01
N SER A 427 23.23 5.81 -2.37
CA SER A 427 24.36 5.09 -2.99
C SER A 427 24.77 3.86 -2.18
N GLU A 428 25.65 3.01 -2.75
CA GLU A 428 26.27 1.89 -2.01
C GLU A 428 27.13 2.39 -0.83
N GLU A 429 27.81 3.53 -0.98
CA GLU A 429 28.59 4.14 0.11
C GLU A 429 27.69 4.57 1.26
N GLN A 430 26.51 5.12 0.94
CA GLN A 430 25.52 5.47 1.96
C GLN A 430 24.93 4.23 2.63
N ALA A 431 24.67 3.15 1.88
CA ALA A 431 24.25 1.88 2.45
C ALA A 431 25.26 1.32 3.46
N ARG A 432 26.60 1.42 3.14
CA ARG A 432 27.66 1.08 4.09
C ARG A 432 27.66 2.00 5.32
N ALA A 433 27.47 3.30 5.12
CA ALA A 433 27.42 4.25 6.23
C ALA A 433 26.22 3.99 7.14
N ASN A 434 25.06 3.70 6.58
CA ASN A 434 23.86 3.31 7.32
C ASN A 434 24.11 2.06 8.16
N LEU A 435 24.68 1.00 7.54
CA LEU A 435 25.04 -0.23 8.21
C LEU A 435 25.97 0.01 9.42
N GLU A 436 27.06 0.74 9.21
CA GLU A 436 28.05 1.00 10.29
C GLU A 436 27.47 1.83 11.42
N ARG A 437 26.68 2.84 11.11
CA ARG A 437 26.07 3.75 12.08
C ARG A 437 24.99 3.06 12.93
N GLU A 438 24.12 2.29 12.29
CA GLU A 438 22.93 1.76 12.94
C GLU A 438 23.22 0.47 13.71
N ILE A 439 23.90 -0.47 13.09
CA ILE A 439 24.13 -1.78 13.70
C ILE A 439 25.60 -2.22 13.74
N GLY A 440 26.47 -1.72 12.84
CA GLY A 440 27.85 -2.12 12.75
C GLY A 440 28.01 -3.63 12.56
N ARG A 441 28.65 -4.30 13.53
CA ARG A 441 28.80 -5.77 13.59
C ARG A 441 28.08 -6.40 14.78
N ASN A 442 27.05 -5.75 15.28
CA ASN A 442 26.24 -6.30 16.38
C ASN A 442 25.47 -7.54 15.91
N GLY A 443 25.36 -8.55 16.77
CA GLY A 443 24.55 -9.75 16.53
C GLY A 443 23.05 -9.45 16.67
N VAL A 444 22.23 -10.40 16.22
CA VAL A 444 20.78 -10.30 16.18
C VAL A 444 20.18 -9.88 17.53
N ASP A 445 20.63 -10.46 18.64
CA ASP A 445 20.05 -10.14 19.97
C ASP A 445 20.24 -8.68 20.39
N ARG A 446 21.39 -8.08 20.05
CA ARG A 446 21.65 -6.68 20.38
C ARG A 446 20.86 -5.72 19.50
N VAL A 447 20.74 -6.02 18.22
CA VAL A 447 19.93 -5.21 17.27
C VAL A 447 18.45 -5.31 17.68
N ALA A 448 17.96 -6.54 17.91
CA ALA A 448 16.60 -6.75 18.37
C ALA A 448 16.28 -6.02 19.67
N GLY A 449 17.21 -6.03 20.63
CA GLY A 449 17.04 -5.30 21.91
C GLY A 449 16.86 -3.80 21.71
N ALA A 450 17.68 -3.18 20.84
CA ALA A 450 17.57 -1.74 20.56
C ALA A 450 16.24 -1.40 19.86
N THR A 451 15.84 -2.18 18.86
CA THR A 451 14.57 -1.99 18.14
C THR A 451 13.36 -2.26 19.03
N SER A 452 13.44 -3.27 19.92
CA SER A 452 12.41 -3.56 20.93
C SER A 452 12.23 -2.40 21.93
N GLU A 453 13.31 -1.74 22.35
CA GLU A 453 13.21 -0.54 23.20
C GLU A 453 12.40 0.57 22.52
N LEU A 454 12.65 0.84 21.22
CA LEU A 454 11.91 1.85 20.45
C LEU A 454 10.42 1.48 20.31
N TRP A 455 10.12 0.22 19.99
CA TRP A 455 8.73 -0.25 19.94
C TRP A 455 8.04 -0.15 21.30
N ASN A 456 8.67 -0.56 22.38
CA ASN A 456 8.08 -0.48 23.71
C ASN A 456 7.86 0.97 24.16
N GLU A 457 8.78 1.88 23.86
CA GLU A 457 8.59 3.32 24.13
C GLU A 457 7.34 3.83 23.41
N LEU A 458 7.21 3.51 22.12
CA LEU A 458 6.11 3.98 21.28
C LEU A 458 4.77 3.36 21.69
N LEU A 459 4.73 2.05 21.86
CA LEU A 459 3.51 1.32 22.25
C LEU A 459 3.02 1.69 23.64
N SER A 460 3.94 2.06 24.57
CA SER A 460 3.61 2.53 25.91
C SER A 460 2.97 3.92 25.95
N THR A 461 2.79 4.59 24.81
CA THR A 461 2.00 5.83 24.77
C THR A 461 0.52 5.58 25.08
N ILE A 462 0.06 4.33 25.01
CA ILE A 462 -1.28 3.91 25.40
C ILE A 462 -1.17 2.72 26.34
N GLU A 463 -1.75 2.83 27.54
CA GLU A 463 -1.89 1.72 28.48
C GLU A 463 -3.32 1.22 28.54
N LEU A 464 -3.48 -0.08 28.81
CA LEU A 464 -4.78 -0.78 28.84
C LEU A 464 -5.01 -1.48 30.21
N PRO A 465 -5.26 -0.72 31.29
CA PRO A 465 -5.52 -1.29 32.59
C PRO A 465 -6.79 -2.16 32.58
N GLY A 466 -6.68 -3.38 33.17
CA GLY A 466 -7.81 -4.28 33.25
C GLY A 466 -8.21 -5.02 31.97
N ALA A 467 -7.59 -4.72 30.83
CA ALA A 467 -7.81 -5.46 29.58
C ALA A 467 -7.20 -6.88 29.68
N ASP A 468 -7.86 -7.84 29.06
CA ASP A 468 -7.36 -9.20 28.96
C ASP A 468 -6.27 -9.37 27.89
N GLU A 469 -5.66 -10.55 27.78
CA GLU A 469 -4.56 -10.82 26.86
C GLU A 469 -4.98 -10.71 25.38
N VAL A 470 -6.22 -11.07 25.05
CA VAL A 470 -6.77 -10.99 23.68
C VAL A 470 -6.97 -9.53 23.30
N GLN A 471 -7.60 -8.75 24.17
CA GLN A 471 -7.81 -7.32 23.97
C GLN A 471 -6.48 -6.58 23.78
N LYS A 472 -5.46 -6.89 24.60
CA LYS A 472 -4.12 -6.32 24.47
C LYS A 472 -3.47 -6.74 23.15
N SER A 473 -3.57 -8.02 22.77
CA SER A 473 -2.98 -8.49 21.52
C SER A 473 -3.57 -7.77 20.30
N VAL A 474 -4.89 -7.71 20.16
CA VAL A 474 -5.54 -7.01 19.04
C VAL A 474 -5.17 -5.53 19.06
N PHE A 475 -5.23 -4.88 20.22
CA PHE A 475 -4.97 -3.43 20.32
C PHE A 475 -3.52 -3.07 20.02
N TYR A 476 -2.54 -3.73 20.64
CA TYR A 476 -1.13 -3.42 20.41
C TYR A 476 -0.66 -3.86 19.03
N THR A 477 -1.26 -4.89 18.43
CA THR A 477 -1.00 -5.24 17.03
C THR A 477 -1.53 -4.17 16.08
N ALA A 478 -2.74 -3.65 16.32
CA ALA A 478 -3.26 -2.53 15.54
C ALA A 478 -2.39 -1.26 15.70
N LEU A 479 -1.89 -1.00 16.91
CA LEU A 479 -0.99 0.13 17.16
C LEU A 479 0.36 -0.05 16.46
N TYR A 480 0.90 -1.28 16.42
CA TYR A 480 2.09 -1.62 15.65
C TYR A 480 1.88 -1.36 14.15
N HIS A 481 0.79 -1.83 13.55
CA HIS A 481 0.47 -1.57 12.15
C HIS A 481 0.37 -0.07 11.85
N ALA A 482 -0.29 0.70 12.73
CA ALA A 482 -0.45 2.15 12.60
C ALA A 482 0.88 2.92 12.66
N PHE A 483 1.96 2.32 13.18
CA PHE A 483 3.26 2.96 13.32
C PHE A 483 4.35 2.40 12.39
N LEU A 484 3.97 1.58 11.40
CA LEU A 484 4.87 1.15 10.33
C LEU A 484 5.06 2.23 9.25
N LEU A 485 4.01 3.01 8.97
CA LEU A 485 3.95 3.96 7.85
C LEU A 485 3.35 5.31 8.31
N PRO A 486 3.64 6.43 7.61
CA PRO A 486 4.48 6.61 6.42
C PRO A 486 5.95 6.33 6.65
N ARG A 487 6.63 5.84 5.61
CA ARG A 487 8.03 5.43 5.64
C ARG A 487 8.99 6.60 5.51
N SER A 488 10.06 6.61 6.32
CA SER A 488 11.15 7.58 6.18
C SER A 488 12.03 7.27 4.96
N LEU A 489 12.35 8.31 4.17
CA LEU A 489 13.36 8.25 3.10
C LEU A 489 14.70 8.87 3.53
N SER A 490 14.82 9.35 4.75
CA SER A 490 15.91 10.20 5.20
C SER A 490 17.14 9.41 5.66
N GLU A 491 18.32 9.80 5.18
CA GLU A 491 19.61 9.19 5.47
C GLU A 491 20.63 10.29 5.80
N ASP A 492 21.13 10.34 7.03
CA ASP A 492 22.12 11.34 7.50
C ASP A 492 21.71 12.81 7.25
N GLY A 493 20.43 13.13 7.49
CA GLY A 493 19.92 14.50 7.33
C GLY A 493 19.76 14.94 5.86
N ARG A 494 19.72 14.00 4.95
CA ARG A 494 19.42 14.19 3.53
C ARG A 494 18.61 13.02 2.99
N TYR A 495 18.02 13.17 1.81
CA TYR A 495 17.27 12.12 1.12
C TYR A 495 17.38 12.30 -0.40
N ARG A 496 17.22 11.20 -1.15
CA ARG A 496 16.94 11.29 -2.59
C ARG A 496 15.44 11.47 -2.79
N SER A 497 15.08 12.53 -3.49
CA SER A 497 13.68 12.80 -3.79
C SER A 497 13.15 11.87 -4.89
N PRO A 498 11.99 11.21 -4.68
CA PRO A 498 11.33 10.46 -5.73
C PRO A 498 10.56 11.35 -6.72
N PHE A 499 10.59 12.68 -6.55
CA PHE A 499 9.85 13.64 -7.37
C PHE A 499 10.70 14.33 -8.42
N ASP A 500 11.99 14.54 -8.17
CA ASP A 500 12.96 15.13 -9.12
C ASP A 500 14.23 14.28 -9.31
N GLY A 501 14.44 13.25 -8.46
CA GLY A 501 15.61 12.37 -8.51
C GLY A 501 16.88 12.94 -7.87
N GLU A 502 16.83 14.16 -7.35
CA GLU A 502 17.98 14.85 -6.76
C GLU A 502 18.12 14.52 -5.26
N ILE A 503 19.28 14.85 -4.67
CA ILE A 503 19.53 14.69 -3.25
C ILE A 503 19.32 16.03 -2.54
N HIS A 504 18.35 16.05 -1.63
CA HIS A 504 17.99 17.23 -0.84
C HIS A 504 18.41 17.09 0.62
N PRO A 505 18.72 18.21 1.30
CA PRO A 505 18.94 18.22 2.76
C PRO A 505 17.58 18.13 3.49
N GLY A 506 17.60 17.54 4.68
CA GLY A 506 16.43 17.45 5.56
C GLY A 506 15.80 16.07 5.61
N GLU A 507 14.47 16.02 5.75
CA GLU A 507 13.71 14.79 5.91
C GLU A 507 12.60 14.71 4.86
N SER A 508 12.33 13.49 4.40
CA SER A 508 11.19 13.16 3.54
C SER A 508 10.60 11.82 3.92
N PHE A 509 9.36 11.62 3.51
CA PHE A 509 8.57 10.41 3.76
C PHE A 509 7.80 10.01 2.52
N THR A 510 7.39 8.73 2.46
CA THR A 510 6.57 8.19 1.37
C THR A 510 5.58 7.15 1.91
N ASP A 511 4.80 6.54 1.00
CA ASP A 511 3.78 5.53 1.32
C ASP A 511 2.75 6.06 2.33
N TYR A 512 2.23 7.26 2.06
CA TYR A 512 1.24 7.91 2.93
C TYR A 512 -0.16 7.30 2.81
N SER A 513 -0.52 6.70 1.67
CA SER A 513 -1.89 6.22 1.42
C SER A 513 -2.95 7.28 1.75
N LEU A 514 -2.79 8.50 1.20
CA LEU A 514 -3.52 9.69 1.68
C LEU A 514 -5.04 9.60 1.60
N TRP A 515 -5.59 8.90 0.58
CA TRP A 515 -7.04 8.70 0.46
C TRP A 515 -7.62 7.87 1.62
N ASP A 516 -6.81 6.98 2.15
CA ASP A 516 -7.15 6.08 3.24
C ASP A 516 -6.85 6.73 4.59
N THR A 517 -5.62 7.10 4.80
CA THR A 517 -5.03 7.43 6.12
C THR A 517 -5.46 8.77 6.70
N PHE A 518 -5.99 9.70 5.88
CA PHE A 518 -6.50 10.97 6.40
C PHE A 518 -7.65 10.76 7.39
N ARG A 519 -8.39 9.63 7.29
CA ARG A 519 -9.63 9.35 8.02
C ARG A 519 -9.41 8.98 9.48
N ALA A 520 -8.31 8.27 9.80
CA ALA A 520 -7.99 7.88 11.18
C ALA A 520 -6.49 7.90 11.49
N LEU A 521 -5.60 7.37 10.63
CA LEU A 521 -4.18 7.27 10.95
C LEU A 521 -3.55 8.64 11.19
N HIS A 522 -3.68 9.60 10.27
CA HIS A 522 -3.14 10.95 10.47
C HIS A 522 -3.74 11.67 11.68
N PRO A 523 -5.06 11.61 11.96
CA PRO A 523 -5.63 12.07 13.23
C PRO A 523 -5.03 11.40 14.47
N LEU A 524 -4.72 10.09 14.42
CA LEU A 524 -4.06 9.38 15.52
C LEU A 524 -2.63 9.89 15.73
N LEU A 525 -1.87 10.05 14.65
CA LEU A 525 -0.52 10.63 14.70
C LEU A 525 -0.54 12.07 15.20
N THR A 526 -1.54 12.86 14.79
CA THR A 526 -1.75 14.24 15.28
C THR A 526 -1.99 14.28 16.77
N LEU A 527 -2.73 13.31 17.32
CA LEU A 527 -3.00 13.22 18.76
C LEU A 527 -1.80 12.74 19.57
N LEU A 528 -1.15 11.66 19.11
CA LEU A 528 -0.10 10.98 19.87
C LEU A 528 1.32 11.49 19.56
N ARG A 529 1.55 11.99 18.33
CA ARG A 529 2.89 12.37 17.82
C ARG A 529 2.82 13.65 16.97
N PRO A 530 2.38 14.78 17.54
CA PRO A 530 2.18 16.04 16.77
C PRO A 530 3.45 16.56 16.10
N GLU A 531 4.63 16.28 16.67
CA GLU A 531 5.91 16.64 16.05
C GLU A 531 6.18 15.81 14.78
N LEU A 532 5.86 14.52 14.81
CA LEU A 532 5.91 13.68 13.61
C LEU A 532 4.90 14.14 12.57
N SER A 533 3.66 14.46 12.97
CA SER A 533 2.64 15.01 12.08
C SER A 533 3.12 16.27 11.35
N SER A 534 3.81 17.18 12.07
CA SER A 534 4.45 18.37 11.46
C SER A 534 5.51 18.02 10.42
N ARG A 535 6.35 17.01 10.70
CA ARG A 535 7.40 16.53 9.79
C ARG A 535 6.80 15.85 8.55
N LEU A 536 5.72 15.08 8.71
CA LEU A 536 4.98 14.46 7.60
C LEU A 536 4.37 15.52 6.68
N VAL A 537 3.74 16.56 7.25
CA VAL A 537 3.26 17.71 6.47
C VAL A 537 4.41 18.37 5.71
N THR A 538 5.56 18.60 6.38
CA THR A 538 6.76 19.14 5.71
C THR A 538 7.21 18.26 4.56
N GLY A 539 7.16 16.94 4.68
CA GLY A 539 7.46 15.99 3.60
C GLY A 539 6.55 16.17 2.37
N LEU A 540 5.24 16.38 2.58
CA LEU A 540 4.31 16.69 1.49
C LEU A 540 4.62 18.03 0.80
N LEU A 541 5.07 19.03 1.58
CA LEU A 541 5.47 20.34 1.03
C LEU A 541 6.82 20.27 0.31
N ASN A 542 7.74 19.40 0.73
CA ASN A 542 8.97 19.12 0.00
C ASN A 542 8.64 18.51 -1.37
N ALA A 543 7.74 17.54 -1.43
CA ALA A 543 7.26 16.96 -2.69
C ALA A 543 6.66 18.04 -3.65
N TYR A 544 5.94 19.02 -3.08
CA TYR A 544 5.41 20.14 -3.85
C TYR A 544 6.53 21.02 -4.42
N ASP A 545 7.57 21.33 -3.66
CA ASP A 545 8.70 22.12 -4.14
C ASP A 545 9.50 21.41 -5.23
N GLU A 546 9.73 20.11 -5.05
CA GLU A 546 10.61 19.29 -5.90
C GLU A 546 9.91 18.88 -7.20
N GLY A 547 8.68 18.39 -7.11
CA GLY A 547 7.91 17.91 -8.27
C GLY A 547 6.84 18.86 -8.78
N GLY A 548 6.63 19.96 -8.09
CA GLY A 548 5.66 21.01 -8.46
C GLY A 548 4.22 20.72 -8.05
N TRP A 549 3.91 19.57 -7.48
CA TRP A 549 2.57 19.17 -7.02
C TRP A 549 2.61 18.45 -5.68
N MET A 550 1.61 18.64 -4.86
CA MET A 550 1.43 17.77 -3.69
C MET A 550 0.91 16.42 -4.16
N PRO A 551 1.51 15.27 -3.72
CA PRO A 551 1.11 13.96 -4.22
C PRO A 551 -0.28 13.56 -3.71
N LYS A 552 -1.02 12.79 -4.52
CA LYS A 552 -2.30 12.16 -4.13
C LYS A 552 -2.08 10.88 -3.31
N TRP A 553 -1.20 10.03 -3.80
CA TRP A 553 -0.83 8.75 -3.20
C TRP A 553 0.63 8.42 -3.56
N PRO A 554 1.63 8.89 -2.78
CA PRO A 554 3.05 8.64 -3.12
C PRO A 554 3.46 7.19 -2.86
N ASN A 555 4.11 6.54 -3.88
CA ASN A 555 4.69 5.20 -3.77
C ASN A 555 5.81 4.99 -4.84
N PRO A 556 7.07 5.32 -4.56
CA PRO A 556 7.45 6.36 -3.62
C PRO A 556 7.17 7.78 -4.15
N GLY A 557 7.10 7.98 -5.48
CA GLY A 557 6.78 9.24 -6.15
C GLY A 557 5.28 9.41 -6.44
N TYR A 558 4.96 10.16 -7.50
CA TYR A 558 3.58 10.38 -7.90
C TYR A 558 2.92 9.12 -8.42
N THR A 559 1.73 8.78 -7.92
CA THR A 559 0.85 7.78 -8.50
C THR A 559 -0.55 8.35 -8.74
N ASN A 560 -1.29 7.78 -9.67
CA ASN A 560 -2.70 8.11 -9.86
C ASN A 560 -3.61 7.13 -9.10
N CYS A 561 -3.20 6.70 -7.91
CA CYS A 561 -4.04 5.88 -7.06
C CYS A 561 -5.11 6.74 -6.39
N MET A 562 -6.35 6.29 -6.40
CA MET A 562 -7.52 6.89 -5.75
C MET A 562 -7.89 8.31 -6.22
N MET A 563 -8.97 8.84 -5.67
CA MET A 563 -9.54 10.16 -5.97
C MET A 563 -9.13 11.18 -4.88
N GLY A 564 -9.53 12.43 -5.07
CA GLY A 564 -9.26 13.49 -4.10
C GLY A 564 -7.80 13.97 -4.06
N THR A 565 -7.55 14.92 -3.17
CA THR A 565 -6.22 15.47 -2.88
C THR A 565 -6.04 15.60 -1.36
N HIS A 566 -6.20 14.48 -0.64
CA HIS A 566 -6.37 14.45 0.81
C HIS A 566 -5.13 14.84 1.64
N GLY A 567 -4.00 15.16 0.98
CA GLY A 567 -2.97 15.97 1.62
C GLY A 567 -3.55 17.30 2.16
N ASP A 568 -4.59 17.83 1.48
CA ASP A 568 -5.36 19.00 1.92
C ASP A 568 -6.03 18.74 3.28
N ALA A 569 -6.65 17.57 3.45
CA ALA A 569 -7.30 17.16 4.70
C ALA A 569 -6.28 16.95 5.84
N VAL A 570 -5.16 16.29 5.56
CA VAL A 570 -4.09 16.05 6.54
C VAL A 570 -3.51 17.38 7.05
N ILE A 571 -3.24 18.33 6.16
CA ILE A 571 -2.72 19.66 6.52
C ILE A 571 -3.74 20.43 7.35
N ALA A 572 -5.00 20.45 6.91
CA ALA A 572 -6.07 21.16 7.60
C ALA A 572 -6.31 20.60 9.00
N ASP A 573 -6.42 19.27 9.13
CA ASP A 573 -6.63 18.59 10.42
C ASP A 573 -5.49 18.88 11.41
N ALA A 574 -4.24 18.72 10.95
CA ALA A 574 -3.06 19.00 11.75
C ALA A 574 -3.06 20.46 12.25
N TYR A 575 -3.30 21.42 11.35
CA TYR A 575 -3.26 22.83 11.69
C TYR A 575 -4.38 23.25 12.65
N VAL A 576 -5.62 22.80 12.40
CA VAL A 576 -6.80 23.09 13.24
C VAL A 576 -6.62 22.49 14.63
N LYS A 577 -6.01 21.32 14.74
CA LYS A 577 -5.69 20.65 16.02
C LYS A 577 -4.43 21.18 16.70
N GLY A 578 -3.83 22.25 16.20
CA GLY A 578 -2.75 22.95 16.86
C GLY A 578 -1.33 22.51 16.48
N VAL A 579 -1.16 21.59 15.54
CA VAL A 579 0.17 21.25 14.99
C VAL A 579 0.75 22.47 14.27
N ARG A 580 1.99 22.77 14.56
CA ARG A 580 2.76 23.87 13.99
C ARG A 580 4.17 23.36 13.62
N GLY A 581 4.97 24.19 12.95
CA GLY A 581 6.35 23.87 12.59
C GLY A 581 6.56 23.58 11.12
N PHE A 582 5.50 23.61 10.30
CA PHE A 582 5.57 23.58 8.84
C PHE A 582 5.23 24.94 8.22
N ASP A 583 5.61 25.14 6.96
CA ASP A 583 5.38 26.40 6.22
C ASP A 583 3.89 26.51 5.82
N THR A 584 3.17 27.36 6.54
CA THR A 584 1.73 27.56 6.33
C THR A 584 1.37 28.31 5.06
N GLN A 585 2.26 29.17 4.55
CA GLN A 585 2.04 29.85 3.28
C GLN A 585 2.19 28.89 2.12
N LYS A 586 3.27 28.10 2.12
CA LYS A 586 3.50 27.05 1.12
C LYS A 586 2.37 26.02 1.11
N ALA A 587 1.90 25.62 2.28
CA ALA A 587 0.74 24.72 2.41
C ALA A 587 -0.49 25.32 1.72
N ALA A 588 -0.80 26.61 1.96
CA ALA A 588 -1.89 27.29 1.28
C ALA A 588 -1.71 27.33 -0.25
N GLU A 589 -0.50 27.59 -0.72
CA GLU A 589 -0.18 27.62 -2.18
C GLU A 589 -0.38 26.23 -2.82
N ALA A 590 0.11 25.17 -2.18
CA ALA A 590 0.01 23.79 -2.68
C ALA A 590 -1.46 23.31 -2.73
N MET A 591 -2.23 23.53 -1.66
CA MET A 591 -3.65 23.21 -1.59
C MET A 591 -4.46 23.99 -2.64
N LEU A 592 -4.22 25.29 -2.79
CA LEU A 592 -4.87 26.13 -3.80
C LEU A 592 -4.55 25.67 -5.22
N LYS A 593 -3.32 25.23 -5.47
CA LYS A 593 -2.94 24.68 -6.78
C LYS A 593 -3.73 23.41 -7.08
N ASN A 594 -3.82 22.47 -6.16
CA ASN A 594 -4.64 21.28 -6.32
C ASN A 594 -6.12 21.61 -6.62
N ALA A 595 -6.68 22.60 -5.92
CA ALA A 595 -8.09 22.96 -6.01
C ALA A 595 -8.45 23.77 -7.27
N ASN A 596 -7.48 24.36 -8.00
CA ASN A 596 -7.78 25.32 -9.06
C ASN A 596 -7.04 25.11 -10.36
N VAL A 597 -5.92 24.39 -10.35
CA VAL A 597 -5.05 24.25 -11.53
C VAL A 597 -5.15 22.85 -12.10
N LYS A 598 -5.34 22.76 -13.41
CA LYS A 598 -5.30 21.48 -14.13
C LYS A 598 -3.86 20.98 -14.22
N GLY A 599 -3.61 19.77 -13.73
CA GLY A 599 -2.36 19.05 -13.97
C GLY A 599 -2.25 18.58 -15.42
N ASN A 600 -1.03 18.62 -15.97
CA ASN A 600 -0.74 18.04 -17.30
C ASN A 600 -0.55 16.51 -17.23
N HIS A 601 -0.50 15.96 -16.03
CA HIS A 601 -0.41 14.54 -15.73
C HIS A 601 -1.56 14.13 -14.83
N ILE A 602 -2.12 12.93 -15.02
CA ILE A 602 -3.32 12.50 -14.28
C ILE A 602 -3.05 12.28 -12.78
N ALA A 603 -1.80 12.03 -12.39
CA ALA A 603 -1.41 11.96 -10.99
C ALA A 603 -1.27 13.34 -10.31
N TRP A 604 -1.36 14.45 -11.06
CA TRP A 604 -1.19 15.80 -10.54
C TRP A 604 -2.52 16.51 -10.33
N GLY A 605 -2.74 16.95 -9.10
CA GLY A 605 -3.94 17.68 -8.73
C GLY A 605 -5.25 16.89 -8.91
N ARG A 606 -6.35 17.61 -9.08
CA ARG A 606 -7.70 17.04 -9.19
C ARG A 606 -8.08 16.81 -10.64
N LEU A 607 -8.14 15.55 -11.09
CA LEU A 607 -8.57 15.23 -12.44
C LEU A 607 -10.03 15.68 -12.66
N GLY A 608 -10.26 16.50 -13.68
CA GLY A 608 -11.58 17.09 -13.95
C GLY A 608 -11.84 18.43 -13.24
N ILE A 609 -10.81 19.07 -12.66
CA ILE A 609 -10.95 20.31 -11.87
C ILE A 609 -11.55 21.49 -12.67
N GLU A 610 -11.25 21.61 -13.97
CA GLU A 610 -11.80 22.67 -14.81
C GLU A 610 -13.32 22.55 -14.93
N ASP A 611 -13.81 21.34 -15.18
CA ASP A 611 -15.25 21.07 -15.25
C ASP A 611 -15.89 21.17 -13.85
N TYR A 612 -15.27 20.65 -12.82
CA TYR A 612 -15.74 20.81 -11.44
C TYR A 612 -15.87 22.31 -11.05
N ASN A 613 -14.93 23.15 -11.44
CA ASN A 613 -15.00 24.59 -11.15
C ASN A 613 -16.07 25.31 -11.99
N ARG A 614 -16.32 24.86 -13.22
CA ARG A 614 -17.31 25.44 -14.12
C ARG A 614 -18.75 24.95 -13.87
N LEU A 615 -18.92 23.63 -13.68
CA LEU A 615 -20.24 22.97 -13.56
C LEU A 615 -20.68 22.79 -12.12
N GLY A 616 -19.76 22.77 -11.16
CA GLY A 616 -19.99 22.39 -9.78
C GLY A 616 -20.00 20.86 -9.54
N TYR A 617 -19.58 20.07 -10.51
CA TYR A 617 -19.41 18.60 -10.43
C TYR A 617 -18.49 18.14 -11.55
N VAL A 618 -17.95 16.93 -11.42
CA VAL A 618 -17.18 16.24 -12.46
C VAL A 618 -18.16 15.48 -13.37
N PRO A 619 -18.21 15.74 -14.69
CA PRO A 619 -19.18 15.10 -15.59
C PRO A 619 -18.74 13.70 -16.01
N VAL A 620 -19.70 12.76 -16.04
CA VAL A 620 -19.45 11.34 -16.35
C VAL A 620 -19.05 11.09 -17.81
N ASP A 621 -19.49 11.94 -18.73
CA ASP A 621 -19.15 11.87 -20.15
C ASP A 621 -17.73 12.38 -20.46
N HIS A 622 -17.04 12.98 -19.50
CA HIS A 622 -15.63 13.38 -19.62
C HIS A 622 -14.70 12.55 -18.75
N TYR A 623 -15.15 12.10 -17.57
CA TYR A 623 -14.29 11.46 -16.59
C TYR A 623 -15.00 10.27 -15.93
N ARG A 624 -14.25 9.21 -15.70
CA ARG A 624 -14.67 8.09 -14.84
C ARG A 624 -14.69 8.50 -13.36
N GLU A 625 -15.33 7.71 -12.54
CA GLU A 625 -15.41 7.94 -11.08
C GLU A 625 -15.95 9.34 -10.74
N SER A 626 -16.79 9.88 -11.61
CA SER A 626 -17.21 11.29 -11.60
C SER A 626 -17.93 11.66 -10.30
N VAL A 627 -18.74 10.75 -9.76
CA VAL A 627 -19.47 10.94 -8.49
C VAL A 627 -18.46 10.98 -7.34
N ALA A 628 -17.61 9.97 -7.22
CA ALA A 628 -16.59 9.90 -6.17
C ALA A 628 -15.70 11.15 -6.19
N ARG A 629 -15.21 11.54 -7.38
CA ARG A 629 -14.40 12.77 -7.53
C ARG A 629 -15.15 14.02 -7.06
N THR A 630 -16.43 14.14 -7.38
CA THR A 630 -17.24 15.30 -6.95
C THR A 630 -17.38 15.33 -5.43
N MET A 631 -17.66 14.19 -4.82
CA MET A 631 -17.83 14.07 -3.36
C MET A 631 -16.51 14.38 -2.62
N GLU A 632 -15.41 13.76 -3.05
CA GLU A 632 -14.09 13.92 -2.44
C GLU A 632 -13.56 15.36 -2.61
N PHE A 633 -13.71 15.97 -3.79
CA PHE A 633 -13.30 17.36 -4.01
C PHE A 633 -14.09 18.36 -3.15
N ALA A 634 -15.38 18.09 -2.92
CA ALA A 634 -16.20 18.92 -2.04
C ALA A 634 -15.73 18.84 -0.58
N TYR A 635 -15.33 17.67 -0.12
CA TYR A 635 -14.73 17.51 1.21
C TYR A 635 -13.36 18.18 1.30
N ASP A 636 -12.49 18.01 0.29
CA ASP A 636 -11.22 18.71 0.25
C ASP A 636 -11.40 20.24 0.25
N ASP A 637 -12.41 20.77 -0.47
CA ASP A 637 -12.74 22.20 -0.43
C ASP A 637 -13.17 22.65 0.98
N TRP A 638 -13.92 21.81 1.72
CA TRP A 638 -14.24 22.10 3.12
C TRP A 638 -12.99 22.13 3.99
N CYS A 639 -12.03 21.25 3.78
CA CYS A 639 -10.75 21.26 4.48
C CYS A 639 -9.97 22.56 4.22
N LEU A 640 -9.96 23.04 2.97
CA LEU A 640 -9.40 24.35 2.64
C LEU A 640 -10.12 25.46 3.41
N ALA A 641 -11.45 25.44 3.47
CA ALA A 641 -12.21 26.44 4.22
C ALA A 641 -11.80 26.46 5.69
N ARG A 642 -11.69 25.31 6.36
CA ARG A 642 -11.25 25.21 7.77
C ARG A 642 -9.81 25.69 7.96
N TYR A 643 -8.93 25.36 7.03
CA TYR A 643 -7.55 25.83 7.07
C TYR A 643 -7.45 27.35 6.96
N PHE A 644 -8.16 27.97 6.00
CA PHE A 644 -8.20 29.42 5.84
C PHE A 644 -8.91 30.14 7.00
N GLU A 645 -9.95 29.55 7.58
CA GLU A 645 -10.58 30.06 8.80
C GLU A 645 -9.56 30.13 9.95
N ALA A 646 -8.81 29.05 10.16
CA ALA A 646 -7.80 28.99 11.21
C ALA A 646 -6.61 29.95 10.97
N LEU A 647 -6.31 30.29 9.72
CA LEU A 647 -5.35 31.34 9.33
C LEU A 647 -5.93 32.77 9.47
N GLY A 648 -7.25 32.93 9.64
CA GLY A 648 -7.93 34.22 9.68
C GLY A 648 -8.27 34.81 8.30
N ASP A 649 -8.08 34.04 7.20
CA ASP A 649 -8.49 34.44 5.85
C ASP A 649 -9.96 34.11 5.61
N THR A 650 -10.82 35.01 6.09
CA THR A 650 -12.29 34.85 6.04
C THR A 650 -12.86 34.89 4.61
N LEU A 651 -12.14 35.48 3.65
CA LEU A 651 -12.60 35.54 2.27
C LEU A 651 -12.48 34.15 1.60
N ARG A 652 -11.30 33.56 1.66
CA ARG A 652 -11.09 32.22 1.11
C ARG A 652 -11.87 31.17 1.89
N SER A 653 -11.96 31.30 3.22
CA SER A 653 -12.79 30.40 4.02
C SER A 653 -14.22 30.32 3.49
N ARG A 654 -14.89 31.46 3.25
CA ARG A 654 -16.26 31.49 2.69
C ARG A 654 -16.35 30.93 1.27
N GLU A 655 -15.40 31.27 0.40
CA GLU A 655 -15.37 30.76 -0.97
C GLU A 655 -15.34 29.21 -0.98
N TYR A 656 -14.48 28.61 -0.16
CA TYR A 656 -14.34 27.16 -0.10
C TYR A 656 -15.46 26.50 0.71
N ASP A 657 -16.09 27.17 1.67
CA ASP A 657 -17.32 26.72 2.31
C ASP A 657 -18.47 26.57 1.30
N GLU A 658 -18.63 27.56 0.40
CA GLU A 658 -19.64 27.49 -0.66
C GLU A 658 -19.34 26.34 -1.63
N ARG A 659 -18.07 26.13 -2.00
CA ARG A 659 -17.64 25.06 -2.89
C ARG A 659 -17.83 23.68 -2.25
N SER A 660 -17.68 23.55 -0.96
CA SER A 660 -17.86 22.30 -0.23
C SER A 660 -19.29 21.73 -0.34
N LEU A 661 -20.27 22.55 -0.66
CA LEU A 661 -21.67 22.13 -0.87
C LEU A 661 -21.91 21.52 -2.27
N ARG A 662 -20.91 21.50 -3.16
CA ARG A 662 -21.04 20.98 -4.54
C ARG A 662 -21.33 19.48 -4.59
N TYR A 663 -21.05 18.72 -3.53
CA TYR A 663 -21.46 17.31 -3.42
C TYR A 663 -22.97 17.15 -3.66
N ARG A 664 -23.79 18.14 -3.34
CA ARG A 664 -25.24 18.13 -3.55
C ARG A 664 -25.66 18.05 -5.02
N ASN A 665 -24.76 18.45 -5.94
CA ASN A 665 -25.05 18.42 -7.38
C ASN A 665 -25.11 17.00 -7.96
N VAL A 666 -24.59 16.00 -7.25
CA VAL A 666 -24.68 14.58 -7.65
C VAL A 666 -25.64 13.77 -6.77
N LEU A 667 -26.40 14.44 -5.90
CA LEU A 667 -27.49 13.83 -5.12
C LEU A 667 -28.80 13.85 -5.94
N ASP A 668 -29.27 12.69 -6.35
CA ASP A 668 -30.50 12.56 -7.13
C ASP A 668 -31.74 12.56 -6.22
N PRO A 669 -32.60 13.58 -6.28
CA PRO A 669 -33.77 13.69 -5.41
C PRO A 669 -34.84 12.61 -5.69
N GLU A 670 -34.84 12.00 -6.86
CA GLU A 670 -35.79 10.95 -7.23
C GLU A 670 -35.44 9.61 -6.57
N THR A 671 -34.14 9.22 -6.67
CA THR A 671 -33.67 7.92 -6.13
C THR A 671 -33.22 8.01 -4.68
N ARG A 672 -32.97 9.20 -4.16
CA ARG A 672 -32.35 9.47 -2.84
C ARG A 672 -30.94 8.86 -2.70
N LEU A 673 -30.24 8.73 -3.83
CA LEU A 673 -28.88 8.22 -3.91
C LEU A 673 -28.01 9.18 -4.73
N VAL A 674 -26.69 9.03 -4.61
CA VAL A 674 -25.77 9.67 -5.56
C VAL A 674 -26.03 9.14 -6.98
N ARG A 675 -25.91 10.04 -7.96
CA ARG A 675 -26.03 9.71 -9.39
C ARG A 675 -25.15 10.65 -10.20
N ALA A 676 -24.52 10.10 -11.23
CA ALA A 676 -23.66 10.87 -12.10
C ALA A 676 -24.47 11.84 -12.99
N ARG A 677 -23.83 12.97 -13.31
CA ARG A 677 -24.36 13.96 -14.26
C ARG A 677 -23.44 14.13 -15.44
N ARG A 678 -24.03 14.40 -16.57
CA ARG A 678 -23.37 14.69 -17.84
C ARG A 678 -22.96 16.15 -17.93
N SER A 679 -22.07 16.49 -18.86
CA SER A 679 -21.60 17.86 -19.08
C SER A 679 -22.71 18.84 -19.54
N ASP A 680 -23.82 18.31 -20.09
CA ASP A 680 -25.03 19.06 -20.46
C ASP A 680 -26.01 19.28 -19.27
N GLY A 681 -25.72 18.72 -18.11
CA GLY A 681 -26.52 18.84 -16.88
C GLY A 681 -27.54 17.73 -16.68
N GLU A 682 -27.75 16.85 -17.64
CA GLU A 682 -28.67 15.72 -17.51
C GLU A 682 -28.08 14.61 -16.62
N TRP A 683 -28.98 13.86 -16.00
CA TRP A 683 -28.59 12.69 -15.22
C TRP A 683 -28.14 11.55 -16.13
N SER A 684 -27.12 10.80 -15.74
CA SER A 684 -26.70 9.59 -16.44
C SER A 684 -27.79 8.53 -16.47
N SER A 685 -27.76 7.67 -17.49
CA SER A 685 -28.65 6.50 -17.53
C SER A 685 -28.18 5.44 -16.50
N PRO A 686 -29.06 4.49 -16.11
CA PRO A 686 -28.64 3.38 -15.25
C PRO A 686 -27.49 2.52 -15.80
N SER A 687 -27.33 2.46 -17.12
CA SER A 687 -26.21 1.76 -17.77
C SER A 687 -24.84 2.41 -17.58
N ASP A 688 -24.80 3.65 -17.07
CA ASP A 688 -23.55 4.40 -16.85
C ASP A 688 -23.07 4.33 -15.39
N TYR A 689 -23.69 3.50 -14.55
CA TYR A 689 -23.40 3.45 -13.12
C TYR A 689 -21.98 2.99 -12.80
N ASP A 690 -21.49 2.00 -13.53
CA ASP A 690 -20.12 1.48 -13.44
C ASP A 690 -19.07 2.53 -13.82
N ILE A 691 -19.40 3.48 -14.69
CA ILE A 691 -18.56 4.63 -15.05
C ILE A 691 -18.59 5.73 -13.98
N SER A 692 -19.68 5.83 -13.21
CA SER A 692 -19.97 6.96 -12.31
C SER A 692 -19.54 6.74 -10.85
N VAL A 693 -19.36 5.51 -10.47
CA VAL A 693 -18.95 5.07 -9.13
C VAL A 693 -17.79 4.13 -9.32
N TRP A 694 -17.30 3.42 -8.37
CA TRP A 694 -16.16 2.52 -8.53
C TRP A 694 -16.44 1.44 -9.59
N SER A 695 -15.61 1.35 -10.63
CA SER A 695 -15.80 0.40 -11.71
C SER A 695 -15.33 -1.02 -11.36
N GLY A 696 -15.89 -2.03 -12.03
CA GLY A 696 -15.45 -3.43 -11.95
C GLY A 696 -16.39 -4.36 -11.20
N PHE A 697 -17.52 -3.87 -10.67
CA PHE A 697 -18.49 -4.67 -9.92
C PHE A 697 -19.76 -4.97 -10.74
N ASN A 698 -20.42 -6.07 -10.39
CA ASN A 698 -21.73 -6.39 -10.91
C ASN A 698 -22.75 -5.32 -10.49
N GLU A 699 -23.94 -5.35 -11.08
CA GLU A 699 -25.00 -4.36 -10.86
C GLU A 699 -25.34 -4.16 -9.35
N GLN A 700 -25.23 -5.21 -8.54
CA GLN A 700 -25.41 -5.13 -7.08
C GLN A 700 -24.26 -4.39 -6.40
N GLY A 701 -23.02 -4.62 -6.81
CA GLY A 701 -21.85 -3.90 -6.30
C GLY A 701 -21.95 -2.40 -6.54
N VAL A 702 -22.29 -1.98 -7.76
CA VAL A 702 -22.54 -0.57 -8.11
C VAL A 702 -23.62 0.06 -7.21
N LEU A 703 -24.70 -0.65 -6.94
CA LEU A 703 -25.76 -0.16 -6.07
C LEU A 703 -25.28 0.02 -4.63
N ASN A 704 -24.46 -0.90 -4.12
CA ASN A 704 -23.88 -0.84 -2.78
C ASN A 704 -22.94 0.35 -2.66
N TYR A 705 -22.05 0.58 -3.62
CA TYR A 705 -21.19 1.77 -3.63
C TYR A 705 -21.99 3.07 -3.69
N ARG A 706 -23.07 3.14 -4.49
CA ARG A 706 -23.96 4.31 -4.52
C ARG A 706 -24.56 4.59 -3.15
N LYS A 707 -25.01 3.55 -2.41
CA LYS A 707 -25.54 3.72 -1.05
C LYS A 707 -24.48 4.22 -0.10
N ASN A 708 -23.29 3.65 -0.12
CA ASN A 708 -22.19 4.07 0.74
C ASN A 708 -21.72 5.50 0.41
N TYR A 709 -21.48 5.83 -0.88
CA TYR A 709 -21.10 7.19 -1.28
C TYR A 709 -22.19 8.24 -1.03
N THR A 710 -23.48 7.87 -0.99
CA THR A 710 -24.54 8.81 -0.58
C THR A 710 -24.32 9.36 0.83
N LEU A 711 -23.65 8.61 1.69
CA LEU A 711 -23.31 9.03 3.05
C LEU A 711 -21.99 9.83 3.13
N PHE A 712 -21.19 9.86 2.03
CA PHE A 712 -19.88 10.49 2.05
C PHE A 712 -19.94 12.02 1.88
N ALA A 713 -20.41 12.71 2.89
CA ALA A 713 -20.17 14.12 3.11
C ALA A 713 -19.94 14.36 4.62
N PRO A 714 -18.80 13.87 5.18
CA PRO A 714 -18.56 13.89 6.62
C PRO A 714 -18.60 15.31 7.21
N HIS A 715 -18.39 16.32 6.38
CA HIS A 715 -18.45 17.75 6.74
C HIS A 715 -19.88 18.32 6.80
N ASP A 716 -20.88 17.64 6.24
CA ASP A 716 -22.29 18.10 6.23
C ASP A 716 -23.28 16.93 6.43
N ILE A 717 -23.06 16.14 7.48
CA ILE A 717 -23.96 15.01 7.80
C ILE A 717 -25.41 15.48 8.01
N PRO A 718 -25.70 16.62 8.66
CA PRO A 718 -27.08 17.13 8.69
C PRO A 718 -27.70 17.32 7.30
N GLY A 719 -26.92 17.82 6.32
CA GLY A 719 -27.37 17.94 4.93
C GLY A 719 -27.66 16.59 4.26
N VAL A 720 -26.87 15.55 4.57
CA VAL A 720 -27.13 14.17 4.12
C VAL A 720 -28.41 13.61 4.76
N VAL A 721 -28.59 13.79 6.06
CA VAL A 721 -29.81 13.35 6.78
C VAL A 721 -31.05 14.03 6.21
N ASP A 722 -30.99 15.33 5.95
CA ASP A 722 -32.09 16.07 5.32
C ASP A 722 -32.41 15.58 3.89
N PHE A 723 -31.36 15.32 3.10
CA PHE A 723 -31.51 14.76 1.75
C PHE A 723 -32.17 13.38 1.75
N LEU A 724 -31.84 12.52 2.70
CA LEU A 724 -32.49 11.21 2.86
C LEU A 724 -33.95 11.32 3.31
N GLY A 725 -34.41 12.45 3.80
CA GLY A 725 -35.80 12.71 4.23
C GLY A 725 -35.97 12.84 5.73
N GLY A 726 -34.88 13.20 6.44
CA GLY A 726 -34.87 13.46 7.88
C GLY A 726 -34.49 12.20 8.69
N ASP A 727 -34.46 12.38 10.03
CA ASP A 727 -33.89 11.42 10.98
C ASP A 727 -34.41 9.99 10.80
N ARG A 728 -35.72 9.80 10.64
CA ARG A 728 -36.31 8.45 10.50
C ARG A 728 -36.00 7.78 9.18
N ALA A 729 -35.93 8.56 8.11
CA ALA A 729 -35.58 8.03 6.79
C ALA A 729 -34.07 7.67 6.74
N ALA A 730 -33.21 8.51 7.34
CA ALA A 730 -31.79 8.24 7.47
C ALA A 730 -31.52 7.02 8.37
N GLU A 731 -32.26 6.88 9.50
CA GLU A 731 -32.21 5.67 10.32
C GLU A 731 -32.53 4.42 9.51
N ALA A 732 -33.64 4.43 8.77
CA ALA A 732 -34.04 3.27 7.95
C ALA A 732 -33.02 2.96 6.84
N PHE A 733 -32.40 3.98 6.25
CA PHE A 733 -31.34 3.82 5.27
C PHE A 733 -30.08 3.17 5.87
N LEU A 734 -29.67 3.62 7.04
CA LEU A 734 -28.54 3.05 7.77
C LEU A 734 -28.83 1.63 8.24
N ASP A 735 -30.03 1.36 8.76
CA ASP A 735 -30.44 0.00 9.17
C ASP A 735 -30.39 -0.95 7.96
N ASP A 736 -30.89 -0.54 6.80
CA ASP A 736 -30.81 -1.32 5.55
C ASP A 736 -29.35 -1.61 5.15
N LEU A 737 -28.47 -0.61 5.30
CA LEU A 737 -27.04 -0.75 5.00
C LEU A 737 -26.37 -1.83 5.89
N PHE A 738 -26.62 -1.79 7.20
CA PHE A 738 -26.00 -2.70 8.15
C PHE A 738 -26.67 -4.07 8.20
N ASP A 739 -28.00 -4.14 8.21
CA ASP A 739 -28.75 -5.38 8.42
C ASP A 739 -28.76 -6.28 7.19
N ASN A 740 -28.56 -5.70 5.99
CA ASN A 740 -28.49 -6.44 4.72
C ASN A 740 -27.04 -6.69 4.25
N GLY A 741 -26.02 -6.42 5.08
CA GLY A 741 -24.62 -6.72 4.77
C GLY A 741 -24.05 -5.86 3.64
N ILE A 742 -24.61 -4.65 3.43
CA ILE A 742 -24.09 -3.69 2.44
C ILE A 742 -22.90 -2.91 3.00
N TYR A 743 -22.92 -2.66 4.32
CA TYR A 743 -21.80 -2.01 5.00
C TYR A 743 -20.59 -2.94 5.09
N TYR A 744 -19.46 -2.42 4.72
CA TYR A 744 -18.17 -3.09 4.88
C TYR A 744 -17.14 -2.12 5.47
N VAL A 745 -16.51 -2.50 6.59
CA VAL A 745 -15.57 -1.63 7.31
C VAL A 745 -14.26 -1.42 6.54
N GLY A 746 -13.93 -2.33 5.63
CA GLY A 746 -12.77 -2.22 4.74
C GLY A 746 -12.99 -1.31 3.52
N ASP A 747 -14.22 -0.76 3.34
CA ASP A 747 -14.47 0.32 2.37
C ASP A 747 -14.28 1.66 3.09
N GLU A 748 -13.12 2.30 2.95
CA GLU A 748 -12.66 3.46 3.73
C GLU A 748 -13.64 4.62 3.67
N PHE A 749 -14.25 4.88 2.50
CA PHE A 749 -15.25 5.95 2.33
C PHE A 749 -16.54 5.72 3.12
N SER A 750 -16.76 4.52 3.69
CA SER A 750 -17.91 4.19 4.54
C SER A 750 -17.59 4.08 6.04
N MET A 751 -16.32 4.19 6.45
CA MET A 751 -15.89 4.00 7.84
C MET A 751 -16.58 4.91 8.86
N HIS A 752 -17.09 6.06 8.44
CA HIS A 752 -17.82 7.01 9.29
C HIS A 752 -19.30 6.64 9.47
N ALA A 753 -19.87 5.75 8.63
CA ALA A 753 -21.30 5.45 8.61
C ALA A 753 -21.87 5.00 9.97
N PRO A 754 -21.17 4.19 10.80
CA PRO A 754 -21.69 3.79 12.12
C PRO A 754 -21.96 4.97 13.06
N TYR A 755 -21.28 6.10 12.86
CA TYR A 755 -21.40 7.29 13.71
C TYR A 755 -22.51 8.25 13.25
N ILE A 756 -23.08 8.07 12.05
CA ILE A 756 -24.15 8.93 11.52
C ILE A 756 -25.42 8.85 12.37
N TYR A 757 -25.71 7.75 13.05
CA TYR A 757 -26.84 7.63 13.96
C TYR A 757 -26.83 8.67 15.09
N ASN A 758 -25.65 9.19 15.48
CA ASN A 758 -25.56 10.28 16.46
C ASN A 758 -26.30 11.55 15.97
N PHE A 759 -26.23 11.81 14.67
CA PHE A 759 -26.89 12.96 14.03
C PHE A 759 -28.40 12.75 13.84
N CYS A 760 -28.86 11.51 13.81
CA CYS A 760 -30.26 11.14 13.78
C CYS A 760 -30.93 11.09 15.18
N GLY A 761 -30.18 11.45 16.24
CA GLY A 761 -30.66 11.37 17.62
C GLY A 761 -30.77 9.95 18.17
N MET A 762 -29.98 9.00 17.62
CA MET A 762 -30.01 7.58 17.96
C MET A 762 -28.63 7.04 18.37
N PRO A 763 -27.95 7.65 19.34
CA PRO A 763 -26.58 7.29 19.70
C PRO A 763 -26.43 5.82 20.16
N TRP A 764 -27.50 5.21 20.68
CA TRP A 764 -27.47 3.79 21.07
C TRP A 764 -27.27 2.85 19.87
N LYS A 765 -27.65 3.25 18.65
CA LYS A 765 -27.37 2.49 17.43
C LYS A 765 -25.91 2.62 17.03
N THR A 766 -25.33 3.82 17.07
CA THR A 766 -23.88 4.01 16.94
C THR A 766 -23.12 3.08 17.90
N GLN A 767 -23.49 3.10 19.19
CA GLN A 767 -22.85 2.30 20.21
C GLN A 767 -22.92 0.80 19.88
N ARG A 768 -24.07 0.32 19.47
CA ARG A 768 -24.27 -1.09 19.12
C ARG A 768 -23.46 -1.47 17.86
N ARG A 769 -23.55 -0.71 16.77
CA ARG A 769 -22.86 -1.01 15.51
C ARG A 769 -21.33 -0.99 15.69
N VAL A 770 -20.80 0.03 16.37
CA VAL A 770 -19.37 0.13 16.66
C VAL A 770 -18.90 -1.06 17.51
N TYR A 771 -19.65 -1.40 18.58
CA TYR A 771 -19.33 -2.54 19.43
C TYR A 771 -19.29 -3.83 18.63
N ASP A 772 -20.27 -4.08 17.77
CA ASP A 772 -20.35 -5.28 16.94
C ASP A 772 -19.18 -5.34 15.95
N ILE A 773 -18.86 -4.25 15.26
CA ILE A 773 -17.73 -4.20 14.31
C ILE A 773 -16.42 -4.50 15.03
N VAL A 774 -16.11 -3.79 16.12
CA VAL A 774 -14.86 -3.94 16.89
C VAL A 774 -14.68 -5.37 17.41
N ASN A 775 -15.73 -6.01 17.90
CA ASN A 775 -15.64 -7.34 18.52
C ASN A 775 -15.82 -8.51 17.54
N THR A 776 -16.25 -8.24 16.30
CA THR A 776 -16.52 -9.30 15.31
C THR A 776 -15.45 -9.37 14.24
N TYR A 777 -14.96 -8.21 13.78
CA TYR A 777 -14.11 -8.13 12.61
C TYR A 777 -12.62 -8.12 12.93
N TYR A 778 -12.21 -7.72 14.15
CA TYR A 778 -10.80 -7.63 14.55
C TYR A 778 -10.42 -8.78 15.50
N LEU A 779 -9.55 -9.69 15.04
CA LEU A 779 -9.23 -10.93 15.74
C LEU A 779 -7.71 -11.08 15.92
N PRO A 780 -7.24 -11.76 17.00
CA PRO A 780 -5.82 -12.05 17.22
C PRO A 780 -5.38 -13.29 16.41
N SER A 781 -5.47 -13.24 15.09
CA SER A 781 -5.14 -14.35 14.20
C SER A 781 -4.65 -13.85 12.85
N PRO A 782 -3.95 -14.66 12.03
CA PRO A 782 -3.55 -14.28 10.68
C PRO A 782 -4.71 -13.78 9.80
N SER A 783 -5.91 -14.32 9.98
CA SER A 783 -7.14 -13.85 9.30
C SER A 783 -7.89 -12.78 10.09
N GLY A 784 -7.22 -12.01 10.92
CA GLY A 784 -7.83 -11.10 11.90
C GLY A 784 -8.11 -9.68 11.44
N LEU A 785 -7.90 -9.35 10.18
CA LEU A 785 -8.27 -8.06 9.59
C LEU A 785 -9.28 -8.28 8.46
N PRO A 786 -10.40 -7.54 8.46
CA PRO A 786 -11.50 -7.78 7.53
C PRO A 786 -11.27 -7.20 6.12
N GLY A 787 -10.25 -6.43 5.89
CA GLY A 787 -9.90 -5.79 4.62
C GLY A 787 -8.49 -5.24 4.65
N ASN A 788 -8.08 -4.59 3.57
CA ASN A 788 -6.79 -3.93 3.46
C ASN A 788 -6.53 -3.06 4.68
N ASP A 789 -5.37 -3.22 5.33
CA ASP A 789 -5.01 -2.35 6.46
C ASP A 789 -4.64 -0.93 6.01
N ASP A 790 -4.32 -0.78 4.71
CA ASP A 790 -4.01 0.46 4.02
C ASP A 790 -3.10 1.38 4.83
N CYS A 791 -1.86 0.89 5.02
CA CYS A 791 -0.83 1.60 5.76
C CYS A 791 -1.19 1.89 7.23
N GLY A 792 -2.00 1.04 7.85
CA GLY A 792 -2.44 1.19 9.25
C GLY A 792 -3.75 1.96 9.42
N GLN A 793 -4.45 2.29 8.33
CA GLN A 793 -5.72 3.03 8.41
C GLN A 793 -6.83 2.22 9.05
N LEU A 794 -7.02 0.95 8.63
CA LEU A 794 -8.03 0.07 9.21
C LEU A 794 -7.76 -0.19 10.69
N SER A 795 -6.48 -0.39 11.03
CA SER A 795 -6.00 -0.51 12.42
C SER A 795 -6.25 0.77 13.23
N ALA A 796 -6.03 1.96 12.67
CA ALA A 796 -6.27 3.24 13.35
C ALA A 796 -7.77 3.47 13.60
N TRP A 797 -8.65 3.07 12.67
CA TRP A 797 -10.10 3.10 12.89
C TRP A 797 -10.51 2.23 14.10
N TYR A 798 -9.95 1.00 14.16
CA TYR A 798 -10.16 0.11 15.30
C TYR A 798 -9.71 0.75 16.61
N LEU A 799 -8.49 1.33 16.66
CA LEU A 799 -7.93 1.95 17.86
C LEU A 799 -8.87 3.03 18.41
N PHE A 800 -9.28 3.98 17.57
CA PHE A 800 -10.22 5.02 17.98
C PHE A 800 -11.55 4.45 18.44
N SER A 801 -12.13 3.56 17.67
CA SER A 801 -13.44 2.97 17.97
C SER A 801 -13.40 2.13 19.24
N ALA A 802 -12.33 1.36 19.49
CA ALA A 802 -12.12 0.60 20.71
C ALA A 802 -11.96 1.49 21.95
N MET A 803 -11.36 2.70 21.79
CA MET A 803 -11.28 3.71 22.84
C MET A 803 -12.62 4.43 23.08
N GLY A 804 -13.61 4.31 22.19
CA GLY A 804 -14.95 4.86 22.33
C GLY A 804 -15.18 6.22 21.71
N PHE A 805 -14.31 6.69 20.80
CA PHE A 805 -14.49 7.93 20.04
C PHE A 805 -13.83 7.83 18.67
N TYR A 806 -14.22 8.65 17.70
CA TYR A 806 -13.73 8.61 16.32
C TYR A 806 -13.67 10.00 15.68
N PRO A 807 -12.58 10.37 14.97
CA PRO A 807 -12.46 11.64 14.24
C PRO A 807 -13.22 11.57 12.92
N MET A 808 -14.55 11.58 12.99
CA MET A 808 -15.44 11.34 11.85
C MET A 808 -15.21 12.29 10.66
N CYS A 809 -14.75 13.51 10.93
CA CYS A 809 -14.50 14.55 9.93
C CYS A 809 -13.16 15.23 10.22
N PRO A 810 -12.02 14.67 9.75
CA PRO A 810 -10.72 15.33 9.86
C PRO A 810 -10.75 16.75 9.25
N GLY A 811 -10.05 17.69 9.88
CA GLY A 811 -10.22 19.12 9.64
C GLY A 811 -11.16 19.78 10.67
N SER A 812 -11.94 18.97 11.41
CA SER A 812 -12.69 19.38 12.59
C SER A 812 -11.94 18.99 13.88
N PRO A 813 -11.95 19.81 14.91
CA PRO A 813 -11.39 19.41 16.20
C PRO A 813 -12.30 18.45 17.00
N GLU A 814 -13.44 18.03 16.47
CA GLU A 814 -14.45 17.22 17.16
C GLU A 814 -14.25 15.73 16.90
N TYR A 815 -14.53 14.93 17.94
CA TYR A 815 -14.58 13.47 17.89
C TYR A 815 -15.97 13.00 18.29
N GLN A 816 -16.56 12.13 17.47
CA GLN A 816 -17.85 11.52 17.75
C GLN A 816 -17.69 10.40 18.79
N LEU A 817 -18.60 10.35 19.78
CA LEU A 817 -18.58 9.30 20.78
C LEU A 817 -19.37 8.06 20.32
N GLY A 818 -18.75 6.90 20.49
CA GLY A 818 -19.37 5.60 20.40
C GLY A 818 -19.48 4.97 21.80
N VAL A 819 -18.89 3.78 21.99
CA VAL A 819 -18.77 3.08 23.27
C VAL A 819 -17.37 2.45 23.37
N PRO A 820 -16.66 2.57 24.53
CA PRO A 820 -15.39 1.87 24.71
C PRO A 820 -15.59 0.35 24.71
N CYS A 821 -14.69 -0.35 24.00
CA CYS A 821 -14.62 -1.81 23.97
C CYS A 821 -13.53 -2.37 24.91
N LEU A 822 -12.99 -1.52 25.77
CA LEU A 822 -11.95 -1.80 26.76
C LEU A 822 -12.40 -1.28 28.12
N PRO A 823 -11.97 -1.95 29.23
CA PRO A 823 -12.35 -1.52 30.58
C PRO A 823 -11.77 -0.15 30.95
N GLU A 824 -10.53 0.09 30.60
CA GLU A 824 -9.85 1.36 30.81
C GLU A 824 -8.74 1.55 29.76
N VAL A 825 -8.55 2.80 29.31
CA VAL A 825 -7.45 3.23 28.45
C VAL A 825 -6.80 4.47 29.06
N VAL A 826 -5.48 4.53 29.08
CA VAL A 826 -4.71 5.70 29.49
C VAL A 826 -3.86 6.18 28.32
N LEU A 827 -4.10 7.39 27.84
CA LEU A 827 -3.29 8.05 26.83
C LEU A 827 -2.23 8.91 27.53
N HIS A 828 -0.96 8.60 27.34
CA HIS A 828 0.16 9.43 27.76
C HIS A 828 0.44 10.48 26.68
N LEU A 829 -0.06 11.68 26.87
CA LEU A 829 -0.03 12.74 25.87
C LEU A 829 1.35 13.40 25.76
N PRO A 830 1.74 13.88 24.55
CA PRO A 830 3.04 14.53 24.32
C PRO A 830 3.31 15.77 25.21
N ASN A 831 2.26 16.40 25.71
CA ASN A 831 2.36 17.53 26.65
C ASN A 831 2.61 17.12 28.12
N GLY A 832 2.83 15.81 28.38
CA GLY A 832 3.12 15.24 29.72
C GLY A 832 1.88 15.04 30.59
N ARG A 833 0.68 15.14 30.04
CA ARG A 833 -0.59 14.88 30.76
C ARG A 833 -1.12 13.50 30.38
N ASP A 834 -1.86 12.89 31.30
CA ASP A 834 -2.61 11.69 31.04
C ASP A 834 -4.08 12.01 30.78
N PHE A 835 -4.66 11.31 29.78
CA PHE A 835 -6.08 11.31 29.55
C PHE A 835 -6.61 9.88 29.73
N ARG A 836 -7.49 9.69 30.70
CA ARG A 836 -8.08 8.37 31.05
C ARG A 836 -9.44 8.21 30.45
N ILE A 837 -9.71 7.07 29.84
CA ILE A 837 -11.02 6.66 29.37
C ILE A 837 -11.44 5.46 30.21
N VAL A 838 -12.54 5.59 30.96
CA VAL A 838 -13.01 4.55 31.89
C VAL A 838 -14.38 4.06 31.46
N CYS A 839 -14.53 2.75 31.30
CA CYS A 839 -15.79 2.09 31.00
C CYS A 839 -16.33 1.42 32.27
N GLU A 840 -17.16 2.16 33.03
CA GLU A 840 -17.80 1.68 34.23
C GLU A 840 -18.89 0.64 33.90
N ASN A 841 -18.96 -0.45 34.65
CA ASN A 841 -19.79 -1.61 34.37
C ASN A 841 -19.42 -2.37 33.09
N PHE A 842 -18.17 -2.25 32.62
CA PHE A 842 -17.67 -2.98 31.47
C PHE A 842 -17.97 -4.50 31.57
N GLY A 843 -18.35 -5.12 30.44
CA GLY A 843 -18.59 -6.57 30.37
C GLY A 843 -19.25 -6.98 29.04
N PRO A 844 -19.26 -8.27 28.73
CA PRO A 844 -19.82 -8.78 27.47
C PRO A 844 -21.26 -8.32 27.24
N GLY A 845 -21.53 -7.77 26.04
CA GLY A 845 -22.85 -7.28 25.63
C GLY A 845 -23.29 -5.95 26.25
N ARG A 846 -22.50 -5.38 27.16
CA ARG A 846 -22.79 -4.07 27.77
C ARG A 846 -22.25 -2.94 26.89
N CYS A 847 -22.94 -2.66 25.81
CA CYS A 847 -22.52 -1.69 24.82
C CYS A 847 -23.37 -0.40 24.80
N TYR A 848 -24.40 -0.29 25.65
CA TYR A 848 -25.27 0.88 25.65
C TYR A 848 -24.90 1.87 26.75
N VAL A 849 -24.53 3.06 26.33
CA VAL A 849 -24.14 4.15 27.24
C VAL A 849 -25.35 4.67 28.00
N ARG A 850 -25.24 4.77 29.33
CA ARG A 850 -26.23 5.39 30.23
C ARG A 850 -25.89 6.85 30.49
N GLN A 851 -24.61 7.14 30.63
CA GLN A 851 -24.11 8.45 30.94
C GLN A 851 -22.64 8.56 30.50
N VAL A 852 -22.24 9.75 30.06
CA VAL A 852 -20.83 10.09 29.85
C VAL A 852 -20.50 11.33 30.65
N THR A 853 -19.35 11.31 31.32
CA THR A 853 -18.81 12.50 32.00
C THR A 853 -17.39 12.80 31.55
N LEU A 854 -17.10 14.08 31.31
CA LEU A 854 -15.75 14.58 31.07
C LEU A 854 -15.32 15.39 32.31
N ASN A 855 -14.26 14.92 32.99
CA ASN A 855 -13.75 15.51 34.23
C ASN A 855 -14.88 15.73 35.28
N GLY A 856 -15.77 14.72 35.45
CA GLY A 856 -16.89 14.74 36.37
C GLY A 856 -18.12 15.55 35.90
N ARG A 857 -18.03 16.25 34.78
CA ARG A 857 -19.15 16.99 34.20
C ARG A 857 -19.88 16.14 33.16
N ARG A 858 -21.19 15.96 33.30
CA ARG A 858 -22.03 15.23 32.33
C ARG A 858 -21.97 15.89 30.97
N LEU A 859 -21.72 15.10 29.93
CA LEU A 859 -21.83 15.51 28.55
C LEU A 859 -23.31 15.46 28.11
N THR A 860 -23.73 16.52 27.41
CA THR A 860 -25.10 16.65 26.88
C THR A 860 -25.22 16.26 25.42
N ARG A 861 -24.07 16.10 24.71
CA ARG A 861 -23.98 15.71 23.29
C ARG A 861 -22.94 14.60 23.15
N PRO A 862 -23.05 13.70 22.14
CA PRO A 862 -22.11 12.60 21.90
C PRO A 862 -20.82 13.08 21.21
N VAL A 863 -20.17 14.11 21.75
CA VAL A 863 -18.98 14.70 21.14
C VAL A 863 -18.01 15.22 22.21
N ILE A 864 -16.70 15.08 21.94
CA ILE A 864 -15.60 15.74 22.66
C ILE A 864 -14.68 16.43 21.65
N ARG A 865 -13.87 17.37 22.13
CA ARG A 865 -12.95 18.13 21.27
C ARG A 865 -11.48 17.73 21.51
N HIS A 866 -10.66 17.98 20.52
CA HIS A 866 -9.20 17.71 20.62
C HIS A 866 -8.56 18.43 21.82
N GLU A 867 -9.00 19.64 22.09
CA GLU A 867 -8.54 20.42 23.26
C GLU A 867 -8.93 19.77 24.61
N ASP A 868 -10.07 19.06 24.67
CA ASP A 868 -10.49 18.30 25.86
C ASP A 868 -9.54 17.14 26.15
N LEU A 869 -9.10 16.43 25.08
CA LEU A 869 -8.10 15.36 25.18
C LEU A 869 -6.77 15.94 25.68
N LEU A 870 -6.28 17.01 25.03
CA LEU A 870 -5.00 17.62 25.38
C LEU A 870 -5.00 18.28 26.78
N ALA A 871 -6.17 18.63 27.32
CA ALA A 871 -6.29 19.13 28.68
C ALA A 871 -5.96 18.07 29.73
N GLY A 872 -6.01 16.79 29.35
CA GLY A 872 -5.88 15.66 30.28
C GLY A 872 -7.13 15.47 31.14
N GLY A 873 -7.09 14.45 32.00
CA GLY A 873 -8.20 14.16 32.90
C GLY A 873 -8.91 12.86 32.58
N GLU A 874 -10.26 12.82 32.73
CA GLU A 874 -11.01 11.58 32.63
C GLU A 874 -12.27 11.73 31.80
N LEU A 875 -12.45 10.83 30.81
CA LEU A 875 -13.70 10.56 30.11
C LEU A 875 -14.28 9.25 30.64
N ARG A 876 -15.39 9.30 31.35
CA ARG A 876 -16.03 8.13 31.98
C ARG A 876 -17.35 7.81 31.31
N PHE A 877 -17.48 6.57 30.84
CA PHE A 877 -18.71 5.98 30.32
C PHE A 877 -19.29 5.05 31.37
N THR A 878 -20.57 5.20 31.67
CA THR A 878 -21.34 4.19 32.43
C THR A 878 -22.21 3.42 31.44
N VAL A 879 -22.00 2.10 31.31
CA VAL A 879 -22.66 1.27 30.29
C VAL A 879 -23.65 0.28 30.88
N GLY A 880 -24.53 -0.25 30.03
CA GLY A 880 -25.52 -1.27 30.34
C GLY A 880 -25.83 -2.16 29.13
N ASP A 881 -26.75 -3.12 29.30
CA ASP A 881 -27.11 -4.17 28.36
C ASP A 881 -28.36 -3.88 27.52
N THR A 882 -29.06 -2.78 27.77
CA THR A 882 -30.27 -2.36 27.06
C THR A 882 -30.11 -0.96 26.48
N PRO A 883 -30.73 -0.60 25.33
CA PRO A 883 -30.68 0.74 24.80
C PRO A 883 -31.14 1.83 25.80
N ALA A 884 -30.41 2.96 25.79
CA ALA A 884 -30.80 4.17 26.54
C ALA A 884 -30.98 5.32 25.54
N THR A 885 -32.23 5.80 25.43
CA THR A 885 -32.58 6.84 24.45
C THR A 885 -32.36 8.24 25.00
N ASP A 886 -32.03 8.37 26.27
CA ASP A 886 -31.88 9.60 27.03
C ASP A 886 -30.46 9.80 27.61
N CYS A 887 -29.48 9.09 27.06
CA CYS A 887 -28.08 9.17 27.51
C CYS A 887 -27.48 10.57 27.26
N TYR A 888 -27.95 11.29 26.24
CA TYR A 888 -27.60 12.66 25.92
C TYR A 888 -28.88 13.53 25.88
N GLU A 889 -28.76 14.79 26.24
CA GLU A 889 -29.88 15.76 26.32
C GLU A 889 -30.16 16.45 24.98
N ALA A 890 -29.13 16.53 24.13
CA ALA A 890 -29.20 17.18 22.83
C ALA A 890 -28.60 16.27 21.73
N ARG A 891 -29.22 16.34 20.54
CA ARG A 891 -28.64 15.75 19.34
C ARG A 891 -27.55 16.64 18.74
N LEU A 892 -26.78 16.10 17.81
CA LEU A 892 -25.73 16.80 17.04
C LEU A 892 -26.32 17.70 15.97
#